data_8ea0de60db95f1b42a0f60c546f0f32e
#
_entry.id   8ea0de60db95f1b42a0f60c546f0f32e
#
_cell.length_a   1.000
_cell.length_b   1.000
_cell.length_c   1.000
_cell.angle_alpha   90.00
_cell.angle_beta   90.00
_cell.angle_gamma   90.00
#
_symmetry.space_group_name_H-M   'P 1'
#
loop_
_entity.id
_entity.type
_entity.pdbx_description
1 polymer ?
#
loop_
_entity_poly.entity_id
_entity_poly.type
_entity_poly.pdbx_seq_one_letter_code
_entity_poly.pdbx_strand_id
1 'polypeptide(L)'
;MKKIIPILLVLFLFITTSIVAQNSSVKGFIVSENNNFLSSVNITLSSTNHGIISNEKGEFEFKNLKKGKYVINLSMVGFEKKSITVRLKNNESKNLGRILLKEAIDELDEITINGVKNRYAKKKVSNSLRLQTPIKQLPQNIQVVGSEVLQDQLVTNMLEGAFRNVSGVSNIEHWGNFARVNMRGFRLPAFRNGVNIQDSWGPLSEDTFMIDRIEFVKGPSGFMMAAGEPGGFYNVVTKKPTEEKTGSINLMAGSFDTYRAAADFGGSLTSDKRLLARLNVLYQNAGSHRRFEDSERIGVAPSLSYKISDKTDFLTEFSFQKLNTLLGAAYIFAPLDKGFGSLPKNFSMVDSNFPDTDIKEVSLLNQLTHRFNNNWSVEAKYVTMLYTQQGASAWLNSMQNNGDAIRSVSIWDAISESEYFQLYANGNFNTGAVTHKVMGGFDYTDKEYFADFYQGGAVDTPTNPFNIYNPTYGDRIFPVFDRSTPLKDRTPSYSYGTKINSIYAQDEIGFLENKIRLTLAGRYTQLTPKGDITTKKFTPRIGLSADITPQITAYGLYDQSFLANDAIDNTGNRFDPIEGTIYEAGLKTNWLNGKINASLSAYIINKNNITTSDPTDPTRQFSILLGEVESKGFEFDMQAHITSELDLLLNYANTDVKIAKSNISNAVGTRIAGHAKHITNGWLNYNFNQNSALKGFGISLGYQYLVDRTSWTIGANNKAELPDYFRMDGGVHWKNNKLRIALNINNILNKHLYSGTKNDKFLYWQSEPGINGRISLTYNLF
;
A
#
# COMPACT_ATOMS: atom_id res chain seq x y z
N MET A 1 39.49 -65.74 40.06
CA MET A 1 38.30 -64.95 39.73
C MET A 1 37.26 -64.85 40.84
N LYS A 2 37.59 -64.93 42.16
CA LYS A 2 36.61 -64.84 43.27
C LYS A 2 36.89 -63.70 44.26
N LYS A 3 37.74 -62.73 43.93
CA LYS A 3 38.03 -61.59 44.82
C LYS A 3 37.77 -60.19 44.21
N ILE A 4 37.13 -60.10 43.04
CA ILE A 4 36.83 -58.83 42.35
C ILE A 4 35.35 -58.39 42.55
N ILE A 5 34.44 -59.33 42.88
CA ILE A 5 33.01 -59.09 42.99
C ILE A 5 32.63 -58.15 44.19
N PRO A 6 33.26 -58.21 45.37
CA PRO A 6 32.88 -57.32 46.44
C PRO A 6 33.36 -55.86 46.27
N ILE A 7 34.40 -55.62 45.44
CA ILE A 7 34.86 -54.25 45.17
C ILE A 7 33.95 -53.55 44.16
N LEU A 8 33.39 -54.24 43.21
CA LEU A 8 32.39 -53.68 42.26
C LEU A 8 31.06 -53.39 42.94
N LEU A 9 30.65 -54.12 43.98
CA LEU A 9 29.41 -53.88 44.74
C LEU A 9 29.54 -52.67 45.70
N VAL A 10 30.76 -52.41 46.21
CA VAL A 10 31.02 -51.24 47.05
C VAL A 10 31.16 -49.97 46.21
N LEU A 11 31.69 -50.07 44.96
CA LEU A 11 31.70 -48.95 44.01
C LEU A 11 30.29 -48.58 43.50
N PHE A 12 29.34 -49.53 43.45
CA PHE A 12 27.95 -49.26 42.99
C PHE A 12 27.10 -48.63 44.12
N LEU A 13 27.51 -48.72 45.39
CA LEU A 13 26.83 -48.13 46.54
C LEU A 13 27.22 -46.64 46.80
N PHE A 14 28.28 -46.13 46.14
CA PHE A 14 28.71 -44.73 46.27
C PHE A 14 28.22 -43.83 45.14
N ILE A 15 27.45 -44.31 44.16
CA ILE A 15 26.83 -43.49 43.07
C ILE A 15 25.34 -43.24 43.34
N THR A 16 24.90 -43.23 44.57
CA THR A 16 23.63 -42.57 44.92
C THR A 16 23.90 -41.12 45.21
N THR A 17 24.22 -40.36 44.16
CA THR A 17 24.08 -38.90 44.19
C THR A 17 22.62 -38.60 44.49
N SER A 18 22.33 -38.08 45.66
CA SER A 18 21.03 -37.53 46.00
C SER A 18 20.61 -36.53 44.95
N ILE A 19 19.72 -36.91 44.03
CA ILE A 19 18.98 -35.97 43.17
C ILE A 19 18.11 -35.18 44.16
N VAL A 20 18.65 -34.08 44.68
CA VAL A 20 17.88 -33.10 45.41
C VAL A 20 16.90 -32.51 44.41
N ALA A 21 15.65 -32.95 44.49
CA ALA A 21 14.57 -32.35 43.71
C ALA A 21 14.56 -30.84 43.99
N GLN A 22 14.85 -30.04 42.95
CA GLN A 22 14.85 -28.60 43.09
C GLN A 22 13.40 -28.12 43.03
N ASN A 23 12.84 -27.76 44.19
CA ASN A 23 11.40 -27.47 44.38
C ASN A 23 11.09 -26.00 44.52
N SER A 24 11.84 -25.11 43.84
CA SER A 24 11.45 -23.70 43.86
C SER A 24 10.32 -23.42 42.85
N SER A 25 9.41 -22.55 43.24
CA SER A 25 8.29 -22.15 42.40
C SER A 25 8.07 -20.64 42.44
N VAL A 26 7.43 -20.11 41.36
CA VAL A 26 6.94 -18.72 41.30
C VAL A 26 5.49 -18.76 40.88
N LYS A 27 4.63 -18.08 41.61
CA LYS A 27 3.19 -17.98 41.33
C LYS A 27 2.68 -16.55 41.49
N GLY A 28 1.54 -16.25 40.90
CA GLY A 28 0.87 -14.96 41.02
C GLY A 28 -0.47 -14.92 40.30
N PHE A 29 -1.11 -13.77 40.34
CA PHE A 29 -2.39 -13.48 39.69
C PHE A 29 -2.20 -12.29 38.73
N ILE A 30 -2.80 -12.34 37.55
CA ILE A 30 -2.73 -11.26 36.59
C ILE A 30 -4.09 -10.58 36.53
N VAL A 31 -4.10 -9.24 36.65
CA VAL A 31 -5.31 -8.43 36.66
C VAL A 31 -5.19 -7.24 35.72
N SER A 32 -6.32 -6.76 35.20
CA SER A 32 -6.43 -5.50 34.44
C SER A 32 -6.47 -4.28 35.36
N GLU A 33 -6.42 -3.07 34.81
CA GLU A 33 -6.59 -1.81 35.56
C GLU A 33 -7.93 -1.72 36.30
N ASN A 34 -8.96 -2.38 35.80
CA ASN A 34 -10.26 -2.50 36.45
C ASN A 34 -10.32 -3.64 37.45
N ASN A 35 -9.16 -4.20 37.82
CA ASN A 35 -9.03 -5.30 38.81
C ASN A 35 -9.72 -6.63 38.42
N ASN A 36 -10.07 -6.79 37.11
CA ASN A 36 -10.59 -8.04 36.57
C ASN A 36 -9.44 -9.03 36.35
N PHE A 37 -9.66 -10.29 36.68
CA PHE A 37 -8.69 -11.36 36.43
C PHE A 37 -8.53 -11.60 34.93
N LEU A 38 -7.27 -11.68 34.45
CA LEU A 38 -6.95 -11.88 33.02
C LEU A 38 -6.56 -13.34 32.79
N SER A 39 -7.43 -14.07 32.10
CA SER A 39 -7.13 -15.42 31.59
C SER A 39 -6.36 -15.36 30.27
N SER A 40 -5.67 -16.47 29.96
CA SER A 40 -4.93 -16.60 28.68
C SER A 40 -3.80 -15.57 28.49
N VAL A 41 -3.32 -14.95 29.57
CA VAL A 41 -2.08 -14.16 29.53
C VAL A 41 -0.92 -15.12 29.34
N ASN A 42 -0.07 -14.79 28.40
CA ASN A 42 1.14 -15.54 28.18
C ASN A 42 2.26 -15.13 29.12
N ILE A 43 2.89 -16.12 29.72
CA ILE A 43 3.93 -15.92 30.72
C ILE A 43 5.14 -16.77 30.35
N THR A 44 6.27 -16.13 30.06
CA THR A 44 7.52 -16.81 29.68
C THR A 44 8.66 -16.46 30.63
N LEU A 45 9.57 -17.40 30.84
CA LEU A 45 10.82 -17.17 31.54
C LEU A 45 11.95 -16.92 30.55
N SER A 46 12.53 -15.71 30.58
CA SER A 46 13.74 -15.43 29.78
C SER A 46 14.86 -16.41 30.14
N SER A 47 15.60 -16.85 29.14
CA SER A 47 16.70 -17.83 29.26
C SER A 47 16.25 -19.30 29.43
N THR A 48 14.97 -19.60 29.31
CA THR A 48 14.43 -20.96 29.31
C THR A 48 13.37 -21.13 28.23
N ASN A 49 13.12 -22.37 27.76
CA ASN A 49 11.99 -22.66 26.86
C ASN A 49 10.66 -22.89 27.64
N HIS A 50 10.55 -22.43 28.90
CA HIS A 50 9.36 -22.59 29.69
C HIS A 50 8.40 -21.43 29.51
N GLY A 51 7.20 -21.72 29.00
CA GLY A 51 6.08 -20.79 28.92
C GLY A 51 4.81 -21.46 29.41
N ILE A 52 3.95 -20.69 30.07
CA ILE A 52 2.63 -21.08 30.55
C ILE A 52 1.63 -19.97 30.27
N ILE A 53 0.35 -20.27 30.39
CA ILE A 53 -0.73 -19.27 30.25
C ILE A 53 -1.50 -19.20 31.58
N SER A 54 -2.03 -18.00 31.93
CA SER A 54 -2.90 -17.83 33.06
C SER A 54 -4.24 -18.52 32.85
N ASN A 55 -4.78 -19.12 33.96
CA ASN A 55 -6.08 -19.78 33.95
C ASN A 55 -7.24 -18.75 34.00
N GLU A 56 -8.49 -19.22 34.07
CA GLU A 56 -9.70 -18.38 34.13
C GLU A 56 -9.74 -17.42 35.32
N LYS A 57 -8.99 -17.73 36.41
CA LYS A 57 -8.85 -16.88 37.60
C LYS A 57 -7.60 -16.00 37.55
N GLY A 58 -6.95 -15.89 36.37
CA GLY A 58 -5.73 -15.12 36.18
C GLY A 58 -4.49 -15.72 36.85
N GLU A 59 -4.57 -16.95 37.38
CA GLU A 59 -3.49 -17.58 38.14
C GLU A 59 -2.44 -18.20 37.23
N PHE A 60 -1.18 -18.16 37.66
CA PHE A 60 -0.08 -18.86 36.98
C PHE A 60 0.90 -19.43 38.05
N GLU A 61 1.59 -20.51 37.72
CA GLU A 61 2.64 -21.10 38.56
C GLU A 61 3.70 -21.82 37.74
N PHE A 62 4.97 -21.40 37.86
CA PHE A 62 6.13 -22.14 37.43
C PHE A 62 6.67 -23.00 38.55
N LYS A 63 6.81 -24.30 38.32
CA LYS A 63 7.32 -25.31 39.29
C LYS A 63 8.69 -25.81 38.84
N ASN A 64 9.40 -26.44 39.81
CA ASN A 64 10.69 -27.13 39.58
C ASN A 64 11.79 -26.19 39.02
N LEU A 65 11.82 -24.96 39.48
CA LEU A 65 12.85 -23.99 39.08
C LEU A 65 14.13 -24.18 39.94
N LYS A 66 15.27 -23.93 39.30
CA LYS A 66 16.56 -23.87 40.02
C LYS A 66 16.70 -22.53 40.75
N LYS A 67 17.57 -22.48 41.78
CA LYS A 67 17.99 -21.19 42.34
C LYS A 67 18.58 -20.32 41.21
N GLY A 68 18.20 -19.05 41.14
CA GLY A 68 18.69 -18.15 40.10
C GLY A 68 17.92 -16.86 39.96
N LYS A 69 18.36 -16.04 39.02
CA LYS A 69 17.66 -14.83 38.60
C LYS A 69 16.86 -15.16 37.36
N TYR A 70 15.56 -14.89 37.39
CA TYR A 70 14.64 -15.08 36.27
C TYR A 70 13.99 -13.76 35.89
N VAL A 71 13.74 -13.57 34.61
CA VAL A 71 12.89 -12.50 34.10
C VAL A 71 11.62 -13.14 33.57
N ILE A 72 10.50 -12.82 34.19
CA ILE A 72 9.16 -13.27 33.81
C ILE A 72 8.58 -12.22 32.88
N ASN A 73 8.30 -12.58 31.65
CA ASN A 73 7.66 -11.71 30.67
C ASN A 73 6.18 -12.09 30.56
N LEU A 74 5.33 -11.09 30.70
CA LEU A 74 3.89 -11.20 30.59
C LEU A 74 3.44 -10.47 29.32
N SER A 75 2.60 -11.11 28.51
CA SER A 75 2.05 -10.52 27.30
C SER A 75 0.64 -11.04 27.03
N MET A 76 -0.25 -10.15 26.64
CA MET A 76 -1.62 -10.43 26.24
C MET A 76 -2.06 -9.42 25.19
N VAL A 77 -2.89 -9.84 24.23
CA VAL A 77 -3.46 -8.96 23.22
C VAL A 77 -4.29 -7.86 23.87
N GLY A 78 -4.04 -6.61 23.51
CA GLY A 78 -4.70 -5.45 24.11
C GLY A 78 -4.08 -4.96 25.41
N PHE A 79 -2.94 -5.51 25.85
CA PHE A 79 -2.24 -5.10 27.07
C PHE A 79 -0.77 -4.80 26.82
N GLU A 80 -0.21 -3.84 27.58
CA GLU A 80 1.23 -3.55 27.58
C GLU A 80 2.02 -4.76 28.09
N LYS A 81 3.14 -5.07 27.42
CA LYS A 81 4.07 -6.10 27.90
C LYS A 81 4.68 -5.68 29.23
N LYS A 82 4.76 -6.62 30.16
CA LYS A 82 5.39 -6.39 31.47
C LYS A 82 6.46 -7.43 31.74
N SER A 83 7.63 -6.96 32.20
CA SER A 83 8.73 -7.84 32.62
C SER A 83 8.99 -7.67 34.12
N ILE A 84 9.11 -8.79 34.84
CA ILE A 84 9.35 -8.81 36.28
C ILE A 84 10.59 -9.64 36.57
N THR A 85 11.57 -9.05 37.23
CA THR A 85 12.77 -9.77 37.66
C THR A 85 12.56 -10.42 39.01
N VAL A 86 12.77 -11.73 39.08
CA VAL A 86 12.62 -12.53 40.33
C VAL A 86 13.93 -13.24 40.61
N ARG A 87 14.36 -13.22 41.88
CA ARG A 87 15.44 -14.08 42.40
C ARG A 87 14.85 -15.18 43.28
N LEU A 88 15.22 -16.42 43.02
CA LEU A 88 14.82 -17.59 43.78
C LEU A 88 16.02 -18.17 44.55
N LYS A 89 15.80 -18.47 45.82
CA LYS A 89 16.67 -19.31 46.64
C LYS A 89 16.32 -20.79 46.46
N ASN A 90 17.12 -21.68 47.01
CA ASN A 90 16.80 -23.12 47.02
C ASN A 90 15.48 -23.37 47.79
N ASN A 91 14.59 -24.17 47.19
CA ASN A 91 13.31 -24.57 47.78
C ASN A 91 12.38 -23.40 48.18
N GLU A 92 12.49 -22.28 47.48
CA GLU A 92 11.66 -21.09 47.69
C GLU A 92 10.40 -21.13 46.83
N SER A 93 9.21 -21.02 47.44
CA SER A 93 7.96 -20.75 46.72
C SER A 93 7.65 -19.27 46.84
N LYS A 94 7.84 -18.53 45.76
CA LYS A 94 7.67 -17.08 45.72
C LYS A 94 6.33 -16.70 45.12
N ASN A 95 5.50 -16.02 45.90
CA ASN A 95 4.23 -15.47 45.44
C ASN A 95 4.42 -13.99 45.08
N LEU A 96 4.12 -13.62 43.84
CA LEU A 96 4.23 -12.25 43.30
C LEU A 96 2.96 -11.41 43.54
N GLY A 97 1.92 -12.02 44.14
CA GLY A 97 0.65 -11.34 44.35
C GLY A 97 -0.08 -11.00 43.09
N ARG A 98 -0.81 -9.89 43.10
CA ARG A 98 -1.52 -9.37 41.92
C ARG A 98 -0.55 -8.57 41.04
N ILE A 99 -0.48 -8.94 39.79
CA ILE A 99 0.33 -8.28 38.76
C ILE A 99 -0.62 -7.54 37.82
N LEU A 100 -0.58 -6.21 37.85
CA LEU A 100 -1.37 -5.36 36.99
C LEU A 100 -0.77 -5.36 35.59
N LEU A 101 -1.56 -5.70 34.58
CA LEU A 101 -1.30 -5.38 33.18
C LEU A 101 -2.16 -4.18 32.77
N LYS A 102 -1.53 -3.19 32.16
CA LYS A 102 -2.20 -2.02 31.62
C LYS A 102 -2.71 -2.33 30.22
N GLU A 103 -3.90 -1.83 29.87
CA GLU A 103 -4.40 -1.92 28.51
C GLU A 103 -3.51 -1.10 27.57
N ALA A 104 -3.10 -1.69 26.45
CA ALA A 104 -2.30 -1.02 25.45
C ALA A 104 -3.19 -0.10 24.60
N ILE A 105 -2.90 1.19 24.60
CA ILE A 105 -3.61 2.20 23.82
C ILE A 105 -3.05 2.26 22.39
N ASP A 106 -1.81 1.80 22.17
CA ASP A 106 -1.12 1.79 20.89
C ASP A 106 -0.97 0.39 20.29
N GLU A 107 -0.86 0.32 18.97
CA GLU A 107 -0.64 -0.89 18.16
C GLU A 107 0.66 -1.60 18.55
N LEU A 108 0.63 -2.40 19.60
CA LEU A 108 1.66 -3.40 19.79
C LEU A 108 1.37 -4.56 18.84
N ASP A 109 2.29 -4.80 17.91
CA ASP A 109 2.29 -6.03 17.10
C ASP A 109 2.13 -7.24 18.03
N GLU A 110 1.14 -8.07 17.76
CA GLU A 110 0.80 -9.27 18.53
C GLU A 110 2.02 -10.19 18.64
N ILE A 111 2.50 -10.43 19.85
CA ILE A 111 3.41 -11.55 20.13
C ILE A 111 2.58 -12.79 20.32
N THR A 112 2.54 -13.62 19.31
CA THR A 112 2.00 -14.98 19.41
C THR A 112 3.05 -15.89 20.05
N ILE A 113 2.68 -16.52 21.19
CA ILE A 113 3.48 -17.55 21.83
C ILE A 113 3.14 -18.87 21.19
N ASN A 114 4.17 -19.55 20.70
CA ASN A 114 4.09 -20.88 20.09
C ASN A 114 3.11 -21.00 18.89
N GLY A 115 2.62 -19.88 18.33
CA GLY A 115 1.83 -19.84 17.10
C GLY A 115 2.64 -19.16 16.00
N VAL A 116 2.84 -19.82 14.88
CA VAL A 116 3.50 -19.22 13.72
C VAL A 116 2.60 -18.12 13.17
N LYS A 117 3.06 -16.86 13.25
CA LYS A 117 2.31 -15.66 12.83
C LYS A 117 2.17 -15.64 11.31
N ASN A 118 0.97 -15.36 10.80
CA ASN A 118 0.79 -15.02 9.39
C ASN A 118 1.42 -13.64 9.13
N ARG A 119 2.64 -13.63 8.62
CA ARG A 119 3.42 -12.39 8.41
C ARG A 119 2.89 -11.53 7.27
N TYR A 120 2.10 -12.08 6.37
CA TYR A 120 1.49 -11.33 5.27
C TYR A 120 0.19 -10.62 5.68
N ALA A 121 -0.49 -11.10 6.72
CA ALA A 121 -1.75 -10.53 7.17
C ALA A 121 -1.56 -9.45 8.24
N LYS A 122 -2.26 -8.34 8.08
CA LYS A 122 -2.39 -7.29 9.09
C LYS A 122 -3.81 -7.33 9.67
N LYS A 123 -3.94 -7.22 10.98
CA LYS A 123 -5.25 -7.25 11.67
C LYS A 123 -5.99 -5.92 11.59
N LYS A 124 -5.26 -4.80 11.56
CA LYS A 124 -5.79 -3.44 11.53
C LYS A 124 -5.16 -2.66 10.37
N VAL A 125 -5.88 -1.68 9.90
CA VAL A 125 -5.33 -0.62 9.05
C VAL A 125 -4.51 0.36 9.88
N SER A 126 -3.76 1.24 9.23
CA SER A 126 -3.04 2.31 9.92
C SER A 126 -4.01 3.35 10.50
N ASN A 127 -3.55 4.08 11.51
CA ASN A 127 -4.31 5.19 12.09
C ASN A 127 -4.61 6.31 11.07
N SER A 128 -3.83 6.38 10.00
CA SER A 128 -4.04 7.37 8.93
C SER A 128 -5.38 7.20 8.19
N LEU A 129 -5.97 5.99 8.19
CA LEU A 129 -7.32 5.75 7.68
C LEU A 129 -8.43 6.07 8.70
N ARG A 130 -8.08 6.40 9.94
CA ARG A 130 -9.03 6.80 11.00
C ARG A 130 -10.08 5.73 11.36
N LEU A 131 -9.77 4.44 11.12
CA LEU A 131 -10.61 3.30 11.42
C LEU A 131 -10.04 2.54 12.63
N GLN A 132 -10.81 2.49 13.73
CA GLN A 132 -10.37 1.87 14.99
C GLN A 132 -10.62 0.35 15.05
N THR A 133 -11.56 -0.13 14.24
CA THR A 133 -12.04 -1.51 14.28
C THR A 133 -11.16 -2.44 13.44
N PRO A 134 -10.90 -3.69 13.87
CA PRO A 134 -10.12 -4.65 13.10
C PRO A 134 -10.70 -4.89 11.69
N ILE A 135 -9.84 -5.12 10.69
CA ILE A 135 -10.22 -5.30 9.28
C ILE A 135 -11.31 -6.36 9.11
N LYS A 136 -11.25 -7.45 9.88
CA LYS A 136 -12.28 -8.52 9.84
C LYS A 136 -13.68 -7.99 10.14
N GLN A 137 -13.79 -7.03 11.03
CA GLN A 137 -15.07 -6.49 11.52
C GLN A 137 -15.55 -5.23 10.78
N LEU A 138 -14.68 -4.60 9.97
CA LEU A 138 -15.05 -3.44 9.16
C LEU A 138 -16.04 -3.84 8.04
N PRO A 139 -17.12 -3.06 7.83
CA PRO A 139 -18.06 -3.32 6.74
C PRO A 139 -17.54 -2.78 5.39
N GLN A 140 -16.31 -3.10 5.03
CA GLN A 140 -15.67 -2.65 3.78
C GLN A 140 -14.53 -3.60 3.40
N ASN A 141 -14.33 -3.88 2.12
CA ASN A 141 -13.17 -4.62 1.65
C ASN A 141 -11.93 -3.73 1.67
N ILE A 142 -10.98 -4.06 2.55
CA ILE A 142 -9.66 -3.40 2.64
C ILE A 142 -8.59 -4.49 2.61
N GLN A 143 -7.62 -4.32 1.70
CA GLN A 143 -6.47 -5.21 1.58
C GLN A 143 -5.19 -4.46 1.96
N VAL A 144 -4.31 -5.13 2.70
CA VAL A 144 -3.05 -4.56 3.15
C VAL A 144 -1.88 -5.38 2.62
N VAL A 145 -0.98 -4.72 1.91
CA VAL A 145 0.28 -5.29 1.42
C VAL A 145 1.40 -4.78 2.32
N GLY A 146 1.90 -5.65 3.20
CA GLY A 146 2.97 -5.33 4.13
C GLY A 146 4.36 -5.37 3.49
N SER A 147 5.33 -4.77 4.17
CA SER A 147 6.74 -4.77 3.75
C SER A 147 7.31 -6.19 3.60
N GLU A 148 6.79 -7.17 4.34
CA GLU A 148 7.22 -8.57 4.29
C GLU A 148 6.96 -9.20 2.91
N VAL A 149 5.78 -8.95 2.32
CA VAL A 149 5.44 -9.41 0.96
C VAL A 149 6.35 -8.74 -0.07
N LEU A 150 6.54 -7.41 0.04
CA LEU A 150 7.38 -6.64 -0.87
C LEU A 150 8.84 -7.08 -0.83
N GLN A 151 9.36 -7.40 0.35
CA GLN A 151 10.71 -7.94 0.53
C GLN A 151 10.88 -9.35 -0.06
N ASP A 152 9.89 -10.22 0.10
CA ASP A 152 9.97 -11.58 -0.46
C ASP A 152 9.93 -11.57 -1.98
N GLN A 153 9.20 -10.63 -2.56
CA GLN A 153 9.11 -10.42 -4.01
C GLN A 153 10.26 -9.56 -4.56
N LEU A 154 11.15 -9.03 -3.72
CA LEU A 154 12.19 -8.05 -4.06
C LEU A 154 11.64 -6.85 -4.85
N VAL A 155 10.46 -6.36 -4.48
CA VAL A 155 9.85 -5.18 -5.06
C VAL A 155 10.57 -3.94 -4.53
N THR A 156 11.04 -3.06 -5.42
CA THR A 156 11.75 -1.82 -5.05
C THR A 156 10.85 -0.59 -5.09
N ASN A 157 9.84 -0.59 -5.97
CA ASN A 157 8.86 0.48 -6.04
C ASN A 157 7.46 -0.09 -6.35
N MET A 158 6.43 0.73 -6.19
CA MET A 158 5.05 0.30 -6.35
C MET A 158 4.73 -0.24 -7.74
N LEU A 159 5.36 0.33 -8.80
CA LEU A 159 5.09 -0.04 -10.19
C LEU A 159 5.51 -1.46 -10.50
N GLU A 160 6.54 -1.96 -9.83
CA GLU A 160 7.12 -3.28 -10.13
C GLU A 160 6.28 -4.46 -9.64
N GLY A 161 5.39 -4.28 -8.67
CA GLY A 161 4.69 -5.45 -8.19
C GLY A 161 3.77 -5.31 -6.99
N ALA A 162 3.74 -4.18 -6.29
CA ALA A 162 2.89 -4.01 -5.12
C ALA A 162 1.42 -4.31 -5.45
N PHE A 163 0.95 -3.91 -6.62
CA PHE A 163 -0.42 -4.08 -7.08
C PHE A 163 -0.81 -5.52 -7.39
N ARG A 164 0.16 -6.41 -7.65
CA ARG A 164 -0.08 -7.84 -7.91
C ARG A 164 -0.50 -8.62 -6.67
N ASN A 165 -0.55 -7.99 -5.52
CA ASN A 165 -0.90 -8.62 -4.25
C ASN A 165 -2.36 -8.37 -3.84
N VAL A 166 -3.17 -7.73 -4.70
CA VAL A 166 -4.54 -7.32 -4.40
C VAL A 166 -5.47 -7.69 -5.56
N SER A 167 -6.67 -8.19 -5.25
CA SER A 167 -7.66 -8.54 -6.26
C SER A 167 -8.19 -7.32 -7.01
N GLY A 168 -8.41 -7.46 -8.31
CA GLY A 168 -9.08 -6.47 -9.15
C GLY A 168 -8.25 -5.22 -9.47
N VAL A 169 -6.97 -5.19 -9.11
CA VAL A 169 -6.08 -4.05 -9.37
C VAL A 169 -5.24 -4.31 -10.59
N SER A 170 -5.22 -3.31 -11.49
CA SER A 170 -4.30 -3.24 -12.62
C SER A 170 -3.63 -1.87 -12.66
N ASN A 171 -2.41 -1.81 -13.16
CA ASN A 171 -1.67 -0.57 -13.27
C ASN A 171 -0.86 -0.51 -14.55
N ILE A 172 -0.53 0.70 -14.96
CA ILE A 172 0.54 0.99 -15.90
C ILE A 172 1.47 2.02 -15.29
N GLU A 173 2.72 1.89 -15.59
CA GLU A 173 3.71 2.93 -15.39
C GLU A 173 3.46 4.05 -16.43
N HIS A 174 3.39 5.31 -15.99
CA HIS A 174 3.20 6.42 -16.88
C HIS A 174 4.50 7.20 -17.01
N TRP A 175 5.15 7.07 -18.16
CA TRP A 175 6.48 7.64 -18.44
C TRP A 175 7.54 7.33 -17.38
N GLY A 176 7.45 6.18 -16.69
CA GLY A 176 8.48 5.74 -15.75
C GLY A 176 8.55 6.47 -14.41
N ASN A 177 7.72 7.46 -14.14
CA ASN A 177 7.80 8.26 -12.94
C ASN A 177 6.59 8.18 -12.01
N PHE A 178 5.39 7.90 -12.52
CA PHE A 178 4.20 7.72 -11.72
C PHE A 178 3.27 6.64 -12.27
N ALA A 179 2.39 6.14 -11.41
CA ALA A 179 1.48 5.06 -11.72
C ALA A 179 0.08 5.54 -12.08
N ARG A 180 -0.54 4.88 -13.07
CA ARG A 180 -1.98 4.90 -13.26
C ARG A 180 -2.55 3.58 -12.78
N VAL A 181 -3.25 3.61 -11.66
CA VAL A 181 -3.81 2.43 -11.02
C VAL A 181 -5.31 2.42 -11.22
N ASN A 182 -5.83 1.29 -11.68
CA ASN A 182 -7.26 1.08 -11.84
C ASN A 182 -7.72 -0.07 -10.94
N MET A 183 -8.90 0.08 -10.35
CA MET A 183 -9.56 -0.95 -9.56
C MET A 183 -11.07 -0.85 -9.79
N ARG A 184 -11.73 -1.99 -9.98
CA ARG A 184 -13.18 -2.04 -10.26
C ARG A 184 -13.59 -1.19 -11.48
N GLY A 185 -12.67 -0.99 -12.45
CA GLY A 185 -12.89 -0.19 -13.66
C GLY A 185 -12.71 1.31 -13.50
N PHE A 186 -12.30 1.81 -12.34
CA PHE A 186 -12.09 3.23 -12.08
C PHE A 186 -10.64 3.50 -11.67
N ARG A 187 -10.15 4.72 -11.94
CA ARG A 187 -8.82 5.15 -11.57
C ARG A 187 -8.75 5.42 -10.06
N LEU A 188 -7.69 4.94 -9.41
CA LEU A 188 -7.46 5.17 -7.99
C LEU A 188 -6.59 6.40 -7.76
N PRO A 189 -6.96 7.32 -6.86
CA PRO A 189 -6.05 8.34 -6.36
C PRO A 189 -5.01 7.75 -5.39
N ALA A 190 -3.85 8.42 -5.36
CA ALA A 190 -2.74 8.12 -4.47
C ALA A 190 -2.91 8.87 -3.14
N PHE A 191 -2.81 8.13 -2.03
CA PHE A 191 -2.73 8.71 -0.69
C PHE A 191 -1.40 8.34 -0.03
N ARG A 192 -0.88 9.23 0.81
CA ARG A 192 0.25 8.96 1.70
C ARG A 192 -0.11 9.43 3.11
N ASN A 193 -0.02 8.51 4.08
CA ASN A 193 -0.37 8.79 5.48
C ASN A 193 -1.75 9.48 5.64
N GLY A 194 -2.73 9.10 4.80
CA GLY A 194 -4.12 9.57 4.88
C GLY A 194 -4.41 10.92 4.22
N VAL A 195 -3.49 11.49 3.43
CA VAL A 195 -3.74 12.69 2.61
C VAL A 195 -3.64 12.36 1.12
N ASN A 196 -4.48 13.00 0.31
CA ASN A 196 -4.53 12.79 -1.14
C ASN A 196 -3.42 13.56 -1.85
N ILE A 197 -2.40 12.84 -2.31
CA ILE A 197 -1.22 13.40 -3.00
C ILE A 197 -1.30 13.32 -4.52
N GLN A 198 -2.42 12.86 -5.10
CA GLN A 198 -2.56 12.65 -6.54
C GLN A 198 -2.51 13.95 -7.33
N ASP A 199 -1.73 13.98 -8.40
CA ASP A 199 -1.65 15.04 -9.41
C ASP A 199 -1.86 14.51 -10.83
N SER A 200 -1.89 15.42 -11.83
CA SER A 200 -1.97 15.04 -13.23
C SER A 200 -0.73 14.28 -13.68
N TRP A 201 0.48 14.77 -13.30
CA TRP A 201 1.77 14.15 -13.54
C TRP A 201 2.54 14.00 -12.22
N GLY A 202 2.06 13.13 -11.39
CA GLY A 202 2.60 12.85 -10.07
C GLY A 202 1.58 12.15 -9.17
N PRO A 203 1.94 11.82 -7.95
CA PRO A 203 3.26 11.96 -7.33
C PRO A 203 4.32 11.02 -7.94
N LEU A 204 5.59 11.22 -7.57
CA LEU A 204 6.65 10.25 -7.88
C LEU A 204 6.26 8.87 -7.34
N SER A 205 6.49 7.82 -8.14
CA SER A 205 6.15 6.45 -7.70
C SER A 205 6.86 6.13 -6.38
N GLU A 206 6.09 5.62 -5.42
CA GLU A 206 6.57 5.33 -4.08
C GLU A 206 7.61 4.21 -4.09
N ASP A 207 8.69 4.41 -3.35
CA ASP A 207 9.78 3.45 -3.21
C ASP A 207 9.75 2.74 -1.85
N THR A 208 10.06 1.45 -1.85
CA THR A 208 9.97 0.60 -0.64
C THR A 208 10.96 0.96 0.46
N PHE A 209 11.95 1.83 0.22
CA PHE A 209 12.89 2.24 1.26
C PHE A 209 12.21 2.90 2.46
N MET A 210 11.10 3.63 2.23
CA MET A 210 10.34 4.31 3.27
C MET A 210 8.96 3.72 3.54
N ILE A 211 8.52 2.70 2.80
CA ILE A 211 7.19 2.10 2.94
C ILE A 211 7.16 1.06 4.06
N ASP A 212 6.19 1.17 4.98
CA ASP A 212 5.82 0.11 5.92
C ASP A 212 4.77 -0.83 5.30
N ARG A 213 3.71 -0.25 4.74
CA ARG A 213 2.62 -0.99 4.09
C ARG A 213 1.88 -0.13 3.07
N ILE A 214 1.11 -0.79 2.21
CA ILE A 214 0.19 -0.14 1.29
C ILE A 214 -1.20 -0.69 1.57
N GLU A 215 -2.17 0.19 1.79
CA GLU A 215 -3.54 -0.14 2.11
C GLU A 215 -4.44 0.19 0.91
N PHE A 216 -5.16 -0.81 0.40
CA PHE A 216 -6.12 -0.65 -0.69
C PHE A 216 -7.53 -0.65 -0.11
N VAL A 217 -8.16 0.51 -0.13
CA VAL A 217 -9.54 0.72 0.32
C VAL A 217 -10.43 0.64 -0.92
N LYS A 218 -11.28 -0.39 -0.99
CA LYS A 218 -12.08 -0.68 -2.18
C LYS A 218 -13.48 -0.07 -2.07
N GLY A 219 -13.94 0.50 -3.18
CA GLY A 219 -15.23 1.20 -3.29
C GLY A 219 -15.18 2.66 -2.88
N PRO A 220 -16.24 3.44 -3.13
CA PRO A 220 -16.36 4.82 -2.72
C PRO A 220 -16.02 4.95 -1.24
N SER A 221 -15.24 5.93 -0.91
CA SER A 221 -14.86 6.21 0.46
C SER A 221 -15.00 7.70 0.73
N GLY A 222 -16.15 8.26 0.31
CA GLY A 222 -16.43 9.68 0.43
C GLY A 222 -16.30 10.20 1.85
N PHE A 223 -16.56 9.36 2.84
CA PHE A 223 -16.30 9.66 4.24
C PHE A 223 -14.78 9.88 4.50
N MET A 224 -13.89 9.10 3.90
CA MET A 224 -12.44 9.20 4.10
C MET A 224 -11.76 10.16 3.11
N MET A 225 -12.22 10.19 1.85
CA MET A 225 -11.53 10.87 0.74
C MET A 225 -11.94 12.32 0.53
N ALA A 226 -13.05 12.78 1.06
CA ALA A 226 -13.73 14.03 0.70
C ALA A 226 -14.31 14.03 -0.72
N ALA A 227 -13.50 13.86 -1.75
CA ALA A 227 -13.89 13.74 -3.14
C ALA A 227 -13.01 12.70 -3.84
N GLY A 228 -13.56 11.91 -4.75
CA GLY A 228 -12.81 10.89 -5.46
C GLY A 228 -13.67 9.93 -6.29
N GLU A 229 -12.99 9.13 -7.08
CA GLU A 229 -13.58 8.09 -7.91
C GLU A 229 -14.22 6.98 -7.07
N PRO A 230 -15.28 6.32 -7.56
CA PRO A 230 -15.98 5.29 -6.78
C PRO A 230 -15.24 3.96 -6.68
N GLY A 231 -14.13 3.77 -7.37
CA GLY A 231 -13.31 2.56 -7.27
C GLY A 231 -12.62 2.39 -5.94
N GLY A 232 -12.30 3.48 -5.25
CA GLY A 232 -11.55 3.52 -4.00
C GLY A 232 -10.25 4.31 -4.12
N PHE A 233 -9.28 3.97 -3.26
CA PHE A 233 -7.95 4.58 -3.26
C PHE A 233 -6.92 3.61 -2.70
N TYR A 234 -5.63 3.92 -2.90
CA TYR A 234 -4.56 3.28 -2.16
C TYR A 234 -3.87 4.29 -1.24
N ASN A 235 -3.45 3.83 -0.07
CA ASN A 235 -2.79 4.64 0.96
C ASN A 235 -1.42 4.04 1.29
N VAL A 236 -0.36 4.78 1.00
CA VAL A 236 1.00 4.41 1.38
C VAL A 236 1.25 4.87 2.81
N VAL A 237 1.64 3.95 3.66
CA VAL A 237 2.01 4.22 5.05
C VAL A 237 3.52 4.16 5.16
N THR A 238 4.13 5.24 5.62
CA THR A 238 5.58 5.32 5.82
C THR A 238 6.01 4.66 7.11
N LYS A 239 7.27 4.21 7.16
CA LYS A 239 7.89 3.63 8.35
C LYS A 239 7.98 4.67 9.47
N LYS A 240 7.52 4.32 10.67
CA LYS A 240 7.52 5.19 11.86
C LYS A 240 8.67 4.84 12.81
N PRO A 241 9.12 5.78 13.67
CA PRO A 241 10.03 5.48 14.76
C PRO A 241 9.41 4.46 15.74
N THR A 242 10.22 3.55 16.25
CA THR A 242 9.82 2.53 17.24
C THR A 242 10.78 2.53 18.42
N GLU A 243 10.36 1.99 19.56
CA GLU A 243 11.24 1.85 20.74
C GLU A 243 12.37 0.84 20.51
N GLU A 244 12.08 -0.21 19.75
CA GLU A 244 13.06 -1.26 19.44
C GLU A 244 14.11 -0.72 18.47
N LYS A 245 15.37 -1.07 18.73
CA LYS A 245 16.46 -0.74 17.81
C LYS A 245 16.28 -1.52 16.52
N THR A 246 16.22 -0.80 15.42
CA THR A 246 16.23 -1.34 14.08
C THR A 246 17.48 -0.88 13.35
N GLY A 247 18.05 -1.76 12.56
CA GLY A 247 19.20 -1.40 11.72
C GLY A 247 19.34 -2.43 10.63
N SER A 248 19.18 -2.01 9.38
CA SER A 248 19.42 -2.88 8.22
C SER A 248 20.06 -2.11 7.09
N ILE A 249 20.92 -2.81 6.35
CA ILE A 249 21.51 -2.33 5.10
C ILE A 249 21.13 -3.35 4.02
N ASN A 250 20.56 -2.87 2.94
CA ASN A 250 20.19 -3.67 1.78
C ASN A 250 21.02 -3.22 0.57
N LEU A 251 21.73 -4.15 -0.04
CA LEU A 251 22.43 -3.97 -1.30
C LEU A 251 21.79 -4.85 -2.36
N MET A 252 21.61 -4.33 -3.56
CA MET A 252 20.99 -5.05 -4.66
C MET A 252 21.74 -4.76 -5.97
N ALA A 253 21.92 -5.80 -6.77
CA ALA A 253 22.36 -5.72 -8.16
C ALA A 253 21.39 -6.50 -9.05
N GLY A 254 21.18 -6.06 -10.27
CA GLY A 254 20.21 -6.71 -11.15
C GLY A 254 20.46 -6.46 -12.63
N SER A 255 19.60 -7.06 -13.44
CA SER A 255 19.54 -6.83 -14.88
C SER A 255 19.41 -5.33 -15.19
N PHE A 256 19.83 -4.92 -16.37
CA PHE A 256 19.83 -3.54 -16.82
C PHE A 256 20.70 -2.62 -15.95
N ASP A 257 21.89 -3.09 -15.59
CA ASP A 257 22.87 -2.34 -14.81
C ASP A 257 22.29 -1.69 -13.53
N THR A 258 21.35 -2.41 -12.90
CA THR A 258 20.70 -1.94 -11.68
C THR A 258 21.60 -2.16 -10.48
N TYR A 259 21.93 -1.07 -9.77
CA TYR A 259 22.65 -1.07 -8.49
C TYR A 259 21.87 -0.24 -7.49
N ARG A 260 21.60 -0.80 -6.31
CA ARG A 260 20.81 -0.16 -5.26
C ARG A 260 21.44 -0.38 -3.90
N ALA A 261 21.49 0.67 -3.10
CA ALA A 261 21.82 0.64 -1.68
C ALA A 261 20.71 1.34 -0.90
N ALA A 262 20.16 0.67 0.10
CA ALA A 262 19.18 1.25 1.00
C ALA A 262 19.53 0.91 2.45
N ALA A 263 19.23 1.82 3.38
CA ALA A 263 19.44 1.59 4.80
C ALA A 263 18.26 2.11 5.62
N ASP A 264 18.02 1.43 6.75
CA ASP A 264 16.93 1.72 7.69
C ASP A 264 17.49 1.61 9.11
N PHE A 265 17.55 2.73 9.82
CA PHE A 265 18.05 2.82 11.19
C PHE A 265 17.01 3.47 12.07
N GLY A 266 16.76 2.90 13.24
CA GLY A 266 15.79 3.46 14.18
C GLY A 266 15.96 2.95 15.58
N GLY A 267 15.23 3.57 16.51
CA GLY A 267 15.20 3.20 17.91
C GLY A 267 15.05 4.40 18.83
N SER A 268 15.13 4.12 20.13
CA SER A 268 15.10 5.15 21.15
C SER A 268 16.43 5.90 21.21
N LEU A 269 16.38 7.25 21.19
CA LEU A 269 17.55 8.12 21.39
C LEU A 269 17.79 8.44 22.87
N THR A 270 16.79 8.23 23.73
CA THR A 270 16.88 8.51 25.17
C THR A 270 16.61 7.26 25.99
N SER A 271 17.22 7.16 27.19
CA SER A 271 17.08 6.00 28.07
C SER A 271 15.66 5.83 28.61
N ASP A 272 14.91 6.92 28.74
CA ASP A 272 13.49 6.94 29.15
C ASP A 272 12.53 6.62 28.00
N LYS A 273 13.07 6.40 26.77
CA LYS A 273 12.33 6.08 25.56
C LYS A 273 11.30 7.14 25.13
N ARG A 274 11.49 8.40 25.55
CA ARG A 274 10.58 9.49 25.18
C ARG A 274 10.88 10.06 23.80
N LEU A 275 12.10 9.97 23.33
CA LEU A 275 12.51 10.42 22.01
C LEU A 275 12.94 9.23 21.15
N LEU A 276 12.16 8.97 20.11
CA LEU A 276 12.41 7.93 19.13
C LEU A 276 12.79 8.55 17.80
N ALA A 277 13.71 7.93 17.07
CA ALA A 277 14.09 8.36 15.74
C ALA A 277 14.08 7.20 14.75
N ARG A 278 13.88 7.52 13.47
CA ARG A 278 14.13 6.60 12.35
C ARG A 278 14.70 7.37 11.18
N LEU A 279 15.64 6.77 10.47
CA LEU A 279 16.23 7.29 9.25
C LEU A 279 16.21 6.21 8.18
N ASN A 280 15.59 6.52 7.05
CA ASN A 280 15.65 5.69 5.86
C ASN A 280 16.40 6.46 4.78
N VAL A 281 17.33 5.78 4.08
CA VAL A 281 18.10 6.34 2.97
C VAL A 281 18.12 5.39 1.78
N LEU A 282 18.24 5.98 0.59
CA LEU A 282 18.26 5.25 -0.68
C LEU A 282 19.24 5.92 -1.65
N TYR A 283 20.01 5.10 -2.33
CA TYR A 283 20.66 5.42 -3.60
C TYR A 283 20.41 4.29 -4.60
N GLN A 284 20.01 4.62 -5.80
CA GLN A 284 19.84 3.66 -6.89
C GLN A 284 20.30 4.28 -8.20
N ASN A 285 21.05 3.50 -8.99
CA ASN A 285 21.32 3.73 -10.39
C ASN A 285 20.82 2.51 -11.17
N ALA A 286 20.05 2.71 -12.23
CA ALA A 286 19.49 1.64 -13.02
C ALA A 286 19.31 2.07 -14.49
N GLY A 287 19.68 1.19 -15.41
CA GLY A 287 19.22 1.26 -16.79
C GLY A 287 17.82 0.70 -16.96
N SER A 288 17.38 0.58 -18.19
CA SER A 288 16.07 0.05 -18.58
C SER A 288 16.21 -1.08 -19.60
N HIS A 289 15.15 -1.89 -19.74
CA HIS A 289 15.05 -2.82 -20.86
C HIS A 289 14.88 -2.09 -22.21
N ARG A 290 14.39 -0.86 -22.19
CA ARG A 290 14.32 0.02 -23.38
C ARG A 290 15.66 0.69 -23.60
N ARG A 291 16.05 0.86 -24.87
CA ARG A 291 17.32 1.49 -25.22
C ARG A 291 17.33 2.94 -24.77
N PHE A 292 18.49 3.41 -24.31
CA PHE A 292 18.80 4.78 -23.92
C PHE A 292 18.11 5.29 -22.66
N GLU A 293 17.24 4.51 -22.02
CA GLU A 293 16.62 4.88 -20.76
C GLU A 293 17.47 4.44 -19.58
N ASP A 294 17.68 5.35 -18.66
CA ASP A 294 18.33 5.15 -17.36
C ASP A 294 17.68 6.00 -16.28
N SER A 295 18.08 5.76 -15.05
CA SER A 295 17.58 6.51 -13.90
C SER A 295 18.58 6.52 -12.75
N GLU A 296 18.70 7.66 -12.09
CA GLU A 296 19.35 7.80 -10.78
C GLU A 296 18.34 8.29 -9.76
N ARG A 297 18.20 7.56 -8.65
CA ARG A 297 17.26 7.90 -7.57
C ARG A 297 17.98 8.03 -6.23
N ILE A 298 17.70 9.13 -5.54
CA ILE A 298 18.17 9.41 -4.19
C ILE A 298 16.96 9.63 -3.29
N GLY A 299 16.97 9.05 -2.08
CA GLY A 299 15.91 9.23 -1.11
C GLY A 299 16.46 9.37 0.31
N VAL A 300 15.89 10.28 1.10
CA VAL A 300 16.19 10.46 2.52
C VAL A 300 14.88 10.73 3.25
N ALA A 301 14.59 9.93 4.29
CA ALA A 301 13.36 10.05 5.07
C ALA A 301 13.66 9.90 6.58
N PRO A 302 14.06 10.97 7.27
CA PRO A 302 14.15 11.02 8.71
C PRO A 302 12.78 11.23 9.35
N SER A 303 12.57 10.63 10.51
CA SER A 303 11.39 10.85 11.33
C SER A 303 11.72 10.81 12.81
N LEU A 304 10.97 11.59 13.60
CA LEU A 304 11.13 11.69 15.04
C LEU A 304 9.75 11.56 15.71
N SER A 305 9.70 10.80 16.78
CA SER A 305 8.52 10.73 17.65
C SER A 305 8.95 11.14 19.06
N TYR A 306 8.26 12.11 19.62
CA TYR A 306 8.53 12.63 20.97
C TYR A 306 7.33 12.53 21.86
N LYS A 307 7.45 11.77 22.93
CA LYS A 307 6.45 11.66 24.00
C LYS A 307 6.57 12.88 24.92
N ILE A 308 5.79 13.93 24.63
CA ILE A 308 5.79 15.19 25.40
C ILE A 308 5.34 14.91 26.85
N SER A 309 4.30 14.07 26.99
CA SER A 309 3.80 13.58 28.27
C SER A 309 3.27 12.16 28.12
N ASP A 310 2.80 11.52 29.18
CA ASP A 310 2.14 10.20 29.08
C ASP A 310 0.84 10.22 28.26
N LYS A 311 0.31 11.41 27.98
CA LYS A 311 -0.93 11.62 27.23
C LYS A 311 -0.72 12.30 25.89
N THR A 312 0.47 12.81 25.59
CA THR A 312 0.70 13.64 24.43
C THR A 312 1.93 13.21 23.67
N ASP A 313 1.74 12.82 22.42
CA ASP A 313 2.81 12.44 21.50
C ASP A 313 2.87 13.41 20.32
N PHE A 314 4.08 13.73 19.89
CA PHE A 314 4.35 14.49 18.68
C PHE A 314 5.19 13.64 17.71
N LEU A 315 4.77 13.57 16.46
CA LEU A 315 5.47 12.90 15.37
C LEU A 315 5.80 13.94 14.30
N THR A 316 7.03 13.94 13.82
CA THR A 316 7.42 14.66 12.60
C THR A 316 8.13 13.74 11.65
N GLU A 317 7.80 13.84 10.36
CA GLU A 317 8.40 13.09 9.27
C GLU A 317 8.77 14.05 8.16
N PHE A 318 10.00 13.98 7.72
CA PHE A 318 10.47 14.65 6.51
C PHE A 318 10.82 13.59 5.46
N SER A 319 10.51 13.86 4.21
CA SER A 319 11.00 13.05 3.09
C SER A 319 11.50 13.93 1.95
N PHE A 320 12.62 13.55 1.39
CA PHE A 320 13.18 14.09 0.16
C PHE A 320 13.45 12.95 -0.80
N GLN A 321 12.99 13.09 -2.03
CA GLN A 321 13.32 12.19 -3.12
C GLN A 321 13.72 12.99 -4.35
N LYS A 322 14.77 12.53 -5.04
CA LYS A 322 15.17 13.02 -6.35
C LYS A 322 15.25 11.86 -7.31
N LEU A 323 14.69 12.01 -8.50
CA LEU A 323 14.84 11.11 -9.63
C LEU A 323 15.34 11.91 -10.81
N ASN A 324 16.51 11.56 -11.33
CA ASN A 324 16.97 11.98 -12.64
C ASN A 324 16.85 10.79 -13.58
N THR A 325 16.28 10.97 -14.78
CA THR A 325 16.00 9.86 -15.67
C THR A 325 15.89 10.33 -17.12
N LEU A 326 16.45 9.56 -18.03
CA LEU A 326 16.17 9.72 -19.44
C LEU A 326 14.84 8.99 -19.71
N LEU A 327 13.75 9.72 -19.51
CA LEU A 327 12.41 9.27 -19.82
C LEU A 327 12.09 9.54 -21.28
N GLY A 328 12.55 8.78 -22.17
CA GLY A 328 12.15 8.90 -23.56
C GLY A 328 10.63 8.90 -23.77
N ALA A 329 10.16 8.53 -24.92
CA ALA A 329 8.78 8.11 -25.03
C ALA A 329 8.66 6.73 -24.40
N ALA A 330 8.08 6.62 -23.23
CA ALA A 330 7.76 5.34 -22.61
C ALA A 330 6.85 4.48 -23.51
N TYR A 331 6.26 5.11 -24.53
CA TYR A 331 5.36 4.47 -25.48
C TYR A 331 6.08 4.10 -26.77
N ILE A 332 5.75 2.90 -27.25
CA ILE A 332 6.09 2.40 -28.57
C ILE A 332 4.86 2.63 -29.45
N PHE A 333 5.08 3.14 -30.66
CA PHE A 333 4.03 3.46 -31.64
C PHE A 333 4.14 2.56 -32.87
N ALA A 334 2.99 2.17 -33.43
CA ALA A 334 2.93 1.43 -34.67
C ALA A 334 1.65 1.76 -35.48
N PRO A 335 1.62 1.52 -36.78
CA PRO A 335 0.43 1.61 -37.60
C PRO A 335 -0.68 0.68 -37.09
N LEU A 336 -1.94 1.07 -37.30
CA LEU A 336 -3.11 0.34 -36.81
C LEU A 336 -3.19 -1.12 -37.29
N ASP A 337 -2.69 -1.39 -38.51
CA ASP A 337 -2.72 -2.70 -39.18
C ASP A 337 -1.67 -3.71 -38.64
N LYS A 338 -0.70 -3.25 -37.85
CA LYS A 338 0.41 -4.10 -37.39
C LYS A 338 0.16 -4.81 -36.07
N GLY A 339 -0.77 -4.30 -35.28
CA GLY A 339 -1.09 -4.85 -33.96
C GLY A 339 -0.12 -4.43 -32.85
N PHE A 340 -0.54 -4.66 -31.62
CA PHE A 340 0.28 -4.41 -30.43
C PHE A 340 1.44 -5.41 -30.35
N GLY A 341 2.58 -4.97 -29.78
CA GLY A 341 3.75 -5.84 -29.61
C GLY A 341 4.49 -6.18 -30.90
N SER A 342 4.19 -5.49 -32.01
CA SER A 342 4.83 -5.72 -33.31
C SER A 342 6.30 -5.28 -33.39
N LEU A 343 6.76 -4.47 -32.43
CA LEU A 343 8.15 -4.03 -32.31
C LEU A 343 8.85 -4.71 -31.13
N PRO A 344 10.19 -4.79 -31.13
CA PRO A 344 10.94 -5.41 -30.03
C PRO A 344 10.67 -4.78 -28.67
N LYS A 345 10.76 -5.56 -27.58
CA LYS A 345 10.56 -5.08 -26.19
C LYS A 345 11.47 -3.92 -25.81
N ASN A 346 12.69 -3.90 -26.36
CA ASN A 346 13.72 -2.90 -26.10
C ASN A 346 13.72 -1.74 -27.08
N PHE A 347 12.68 -1.62 -27.90
CA PHE A 347 12.57 -0.53 -28.88
C PHE A 347 12.44 0.82 -28.14
N SER A 348 13.10 1.85 -28.69
CA SER A 348 12.99 3.23 -28.19
C SER A 348 12.52 4.15 -29.33
N MET A 349 11.62 5.07 -28.98
CA MET A 349 11.19 6.16 -29.87
C MET A 349 12.09 7.39 -29.77
N VAL A 350 13.09 7.38 -28.90
CA VAL A 350 14.00 8.50 -28.66
C VAL A 350 15.47 8.07 -28.76
N ASP A 351 16.35 9.02 -28.91
CA ASP A 351 17.79 8.83 -28.99
C ASP A 351 18.48 8.98 -27.65
N SER A 352 19.76 8.57 -27.54
CA SER A 352 20.57 8.70 -26.34
C SER A 352 20.84 10.15 -25.91
N ASN A 353 20.67 11.13 -26.82
CA ASN A 353 20.81 12.55 -26.52
C ASN A 353 19.48 13.24 -26.21
N PHE A 354 18.41 12.47 -25.95
CA PHE A 354 17.14 13.01 -25.47
C PHE A 354 17.34 13.69 -24.10
N PRO A 355 16.74 14.87 -23.86
CA PRO A 355 16.93 15.58 -22.60
C PRO A 355 16.48 14.79 -21.37
N ASP A 356 17.30 14.80 -20.31
CA ASP A 356 16.95 14.23 -19.01
C ASP A 356 15.77 14.94 -18.39
N THR A 357 15.05 14.21 -17.55
CA THR A 357 13.99 14.73 -16.68
C THR A 357 14.45 14.67 -15.23
N ASP A 358 14.50 15.83 -14.56
CA ASP A 358 14.78 15.97 -13.11
C ASP A 358 13.48 16.11 -12.36
N ILE A 359 13.24 15.22 -11.40
CA ILE A 359 12.05 15.21 -10.55
C ILE A 359 12.49 15.29 -9.10
N LYS A 360 11.87 16.20 -8.33
CA LYS A 360 12.09 16.34 -6.89
C LYS A 360 10.79 16.34 -6.15
N GLU A 361 10.76 15.66 -5.03
CA GLU A 361 9.62 15.61 -4.13
C GLU A 361 10.11 15.85 -2.71
N VAL A 362 9.49 16.82 -2.02
CA VAL A 362 9.74 17.14 -0.61
C VAL A 362 8.42 17.07 0.13
N SER A 363 8.40 16.43 1.29
CA SER A 363 7.21 16.38 2.14
C SER A 363 7.62 16.54 3.61
N LEU A 364 6.80 17.28 4.36
CA LEU A 364 6.90 17.40 5.81
C LEU A 364 5.53 17.10 6.42
N LEU A 365 5.50 16.13 7.33
CA LEU A 365 4.32 15.80 8.13
C LEU A 365 4.61 16.11 9.60
N ASN A 366 3.67 16.79 10.25
CA ASN A 366 3.65 17.02 11.69
C ASN A 366 2.31 16.51 12.25
N GLN A 367 2.37 15.71 13.30
CA GLN A 367 1.19 15.13 13.94
C GLN A 367 1.29 15.26 15.45
N LEU A 368 0.25 15.78 16.08
CA LEU A 368 0.09 15.87 17.52
C LEU A 368 -1.10 15.01 17.93
N THR A 369 -0.87 14.05 18.82
CA THR A 369 -1.91 13.20 19.39
C THR A 369 -2.01 13.45 20.88
N HIS A 370 -3.20 13.79 21.38
CA HIS A 370 -3.46 13.95 22.81
C HIS A 370 -4.57 13.00 23.27
N ARG A 371 -4.29 12.21 24.32
CA ARG A 371 -5.23 11.29 24.96
C ARG A 371 -5.72 11.90 26.27
N PHE A 372 -6.96 12.33 26.30
CA PHE A 372 -7.58 12.85 27.54
C PHE A 372 -7.65 11.73 28.61
N ASN A 373 -8.04 10.54 28.15
CA ASN A 373 -8.14 9.32 28.91
C ASN A 373 -8.10 8.10 27.95
N ASN A 374 -8.36 6.88 28.44
CA ASN A 374 -8.36 5.66 27.63
C ASN A 374 -9.46 5.63 26.55
N ASN A 375 -10.48 6.45 26.67
CA ASN A 375 -11.65 6.45 25.79
C ASN A 375 -11.69 7.64 24.82
N TRP A 376 -10.97 8.73 25.09
CA TRP A 376 -11.05 9.95 24.31
C TRP A 376 -9.69 10.48 23.90
N SER A 377 -9.53 10.74 22.62
CA SER A 377 -8.31 11.33 22.06
C SER A 377 -8.64 12.37 20.98
N VAL A 378 -7.70 13.25 20.74
CA VAL A 378 -7.72 14.22 19.64
C VAL A 378 -6.40 14.11 18.87
N GLU A 379 -6.47 14.19 17.56
CA GLU A 379 -5.31 14.24 16.67
C GLU A 379 -5.39 15.46 15.77
N ALA A 380 -4.28 16.18 15.67
CA ALA A 380 -4.06 17.25 14.70
C ALA A 380 -2.89 16.87 13.81
N LYS A 381 -3.07 16.96 12.50
CA LYS A 381 -2.06 16.64 11.49
C LYS A 381 -1.94 17.76 10.48
N TYR A 382 -0.71 18.19 10.20
CA TYR A 382 -0.38 19.13 9.12
C TYR A 382 0.64 18.49 8.18
N VAL A 383 0.36 18.53 6.90
CA VAL A 383 1.28 18.02 5.86
C VAL A 383 1.46 19.10 4.81
N THR A 384 2.71 19.32 4.41
CA THR A 384 3.04 20.12 3.22
C THR A 384 3.86 19.28 2.25
N MET A 385 3.63 19.49 0.95
CA MET A 385 4.31 18.74 -0.10
C MET A 385 4.62 19.66 -1.28
N LEU A 386 5.84 19.55 -1.78
CA LEU A 386 6.32 20.18 -3.02
C LEU A 386 6.79 19.09 -3.97
N TYR A 387 6.21 19.07 -5.16
CA TYR A 387 6.66 18.24 -6.29
C TYR A 387 7.10 19.15 -7.42
N THR A 388 8.26 18.88 -7.99
CA THR A 388 8.77 19.58 -9.17
C THR A 388 9.26 18.58 -10.20
N GLN A 389 8.96 18.86 -11.46
CA GLN A 389 9.44 18.11 -12.60
C GLN A 389 9.94 19.09 -13.66
N GLN A 390 11.10 18.83 -14.21
CA GLN A 390 11.70 19.61 -15.29
C GLN A 390 12.29 18.67 -16.34
N GLY A 391 11.74 18.70 -17.57
CA GLY A 391 12.19 17.74 -18.57
C GLY A 391 11.60 17.97 -19.95
N ALA A 392 11.56 16.89 -20.72
CA ALA A 392 10.98 16.84 -22.04
C ALA A 392 10.14 15.58 -22.23
N SER A 393 9.16 15.66 -23.12
CA SER A 393 8.32 14.53 -23.52
C SER A 393 8.31 14.39 -25.03
N ALA A 394 8.48 13.16 -25.52
CA ALA A 394 8.34 12.84 -26.92
C ALA A 394 6.95 12.27 -27.22
N TRP A 395 6.38 12.70 -28.33
CA TRP A 395 5.11 12.22 -28.84
C TRP A 395 5.14 12.04 -30.35
N LEU A 396 4.11 11.39 -30.88
CA LEU A 396 3.97 11.12 -32.31
C LEU A 396 2.93 12.04 -32.94
N ASN A 397 3.34 12.81 -33.97
CA ASN A 397 2.43 13.65 -34.73
C ASN A 397 1.73 12.86 -35.85
N SER A 398 2.47 11.99 -36.54
CA SER A 398 1.93 11.14 -37.61
C SER A 398 2.72 9.86 -37.78
N MET A 399 2.05 8.84 -38.32
CA MET A 399 2.59 7.53 -38.61
C MET A 399 2.05 7.08 -39.98
N GLN A 400 2.94 6.59 -40.85
CA GLN A 400 2.56 5.97 -42.12
C GLN A 400 2.65 4.44 -42.02
N ASN A 401 1.94 3.73 -42.91
CA ASN A 401 1.91 2.26 -42.89
C ASN A 401 3.28 1.62 -43.23
N ASN A 402 4.17 2.34 -43.91
CA ASN A 402 5.56 1.90 -44.16
C ASN A 402 6.49 2.09 -42.94
N GLY A 403 5.96 2.61 -41.82
CA GLY A 403 6.71 2.83 -40.58
C GLY A 403 7.35 4.21 -40.45
N ASP A 404 7.18 5.10 -41.41
CA ASP A 404 7.67 6.48 -41.34
C ASP A 404 6.83 7.26 -40.33
N ALA A 405 7.51 7.84 -39.35
CA ALA A 405 6.94 8.57 -38.24
C ALA A 405 7.50 9.98 -38.14
N ILE A 406 6.65 10.93 -37.81
CA ILE A 406 7.05 12.30 -37.46
C ILE A 406 6.87 12.45 -35.95
N ARG A 407 7.98 12.49 -35.22
CA ARG A 407 8.02 12.71 -33.79
C ARG A 407 8.05 14.20 -33.47
N SER A 408 7.49 14.56 -32.34
CA SER A 408 7.62 15.89 -31.76
C SER A 408 8.14 15.78 -30.32
N VAL A 409 8.84 16.79 -29.89
CA VAL A 409 9.34 16.91 -28.50
C VAL A 409 8.83 18.22 -27.94
N SER A 410 8.24 18.16 -26.77
CA SER A 410 7.77 19.33 -26.02
C SER A 410 8.41 19.40 -24.65
N ILE A 411 8.47 20.60 -24.09
CA ILE A 411 8.79 20.82 -22.69
C ILE A 411 7.81 20.02 -21.83
N TRP A 412 8.28 19.53 -20.70
CA TRP A 412 7.46 18.77 -19.75
C TRP A 412 7.82 19.15 -18.32
N ASP A 413 7.48 20.39 -18.00
CA ASP A 413 7.73 20.95 -16.67
C ASP A 413 6.45 20.98 -15.86
N ALA A 414 6.55 20.66 -14.57
CA ALA A 414 5.43 20.76 -13.65
C ALA A 414 5.90 21.16 -12.23
N ILE A 415 5.01 21.81 -11.49
CA ILE A 415 5.14 22.06 -10.07
C ILE A 415 3.79 21.85 -9.39
N SER A 416 3.79 21.13 -8.28
CA SER A 416 2.65 20.98 -7.39
C SER A 416 3.02 21.40 -5.99
N GLU A 417 2.19 22.28 -5.41
CA GLU A 417 2.28 22.70 -4.01
C GLU A 417 1.00 22.30 -3.31
N SER A 418 1.13 21.63 -2.16
CA SER A 418 -0.04 21.13 -1.44
C SER A 418 0.12 21.27 0.05
N GLU A 419 -0.95 21.72 0.69
CA GLU A 419 -1.09 21.82 2.13
C GLU A 419 -2.33 21.08 2.60
N TYR A 420 -2.18 20.32 3.68
CA TYR A 420 -3.26 19.54 4.27
C TYR A 420 -3.29 19.78 5.78
N PHE A 421 -4.48 19.98 6.31
CA PHE A 421 -4.71 19.98 7.74
C PHE A 421 -5.88 19.08 8.09
N GLN A 422 -5.70 18.24 9.10
CA GLN A 422 -6.71 17.33 9.62
C GLN A 422 -6.78 17.49 11.13
N LEU A 423 -7.98 17.65 11.66
CA LEU A 423 -8.25 17.67 13.10
C LEU A 423 -9.42 16.75 13.38
N TYR A 424 -9.23 15.73 14.22
CA TYR A 424 -10.32 14.85 14.58
C TYR A 424 -10.22 14.33 16.01
N ALA A 425 -11.37 14.05 16.58
CA ALA A 425 -11.50 13.43 17.89
C ALA A 425 -12.11 12.03 17.76
N ASN A 426 -11.59 11.10 18.54
CA ASN A 426 -12.13 9.75 18.71
C ASN A 426 -12.66 9.58 20.13
N GLY A 427 -13.77 8.86 20.25
CA GLY A 427 -14.38 8.57 21.54
C GLY A 427 -14.99 7.18 21.59
N ASN A 428 -14.89 6.54 22.76
CA ASN A 428 -15.50 5.25 23.05
C ASN A 428 -16.33 5.38 24.32
N PHE A 429 -17.60 4.98 24.27
CA PHE A 429 -18.48 4.99 25.44
C PHE A 429 -19.60 3.94 25.30
N ASN A 430 -20.34 3.71 26.37
CA ASN A 430 -21.48 2.79 26.38
C ASN A 430 -22.76 3.51 26.77
N THR A 431 -23.86 3.16 26.11
CA THR A 431 -25.23 3.50 26.53
C THR A 431 -25.98 2.23 26.90
N GLY A 432 -25.94 1.88 28.19
CA GLY A 432 -26.40 0.56 28.65
C GLY A 432 -25.59 -0.58 28.06
N ALA A 433 -26.23 -1.49 27.31
CA ALA A 433 -25.60 -2.62 26.66
C ALA A 433 -25.05 -2.32 25.25
N VAL A 434 -25.19 -1.08 24.78
CA VAL A 434 -24.75 -0.65 23.45
C VAL A 434 -23.40 0.05 23.57
N THR A 435 -22.44 -0.35 22.73
CA THR A 435 -21.12 0.31 22.64
C THR A 435 -21.13 1.32 21.52
N HIS A 436 -20.45 2.43 21.70
CA HIS A 436 -20.28 3.48 20.68
C HIS A 436 -18.80 3.75 20.48
N LYS A 437 -18.36 3.76 19.20
CA LYS A 437 -17.06 4.27 18.80
C LYS A 437 -17.32 5.43 17.86
N VAL A 438 -17.19 6.62 18.41
CA VAL A 438 -17.48 7.87 17.68
C VAL A 438 -16.21 8.50 17.15
N MET A 439 -16.32 9.15 16.01
CA MET A 439 -15.30 10.02 15.45
C MET A 439 -15.95 11.24 14.85
N GLY A 440 -15.35 12.42 15.03
CA GLY A 440 -15.75 13.65 14.38
C GLY A 440 -14.53 14.48 14.04
N GLY A 441 -14.57 15.18 12.92
CA GLY A 441 -13.40 15.95 12.50
C GLY A 441 -13.63 16.94 11.38
N PHE A 442 -12.55 17.64 11.08
CA PHE A 442 -12.41 18.64 10.03
C PHE A 442 -11.16 18.37 9.20
N ASP A 443 -11.29 18.45 7.88
CA ASP A 443 -10.17 18.38 6.94
C ASP A 443 -10.14 19.64 6.08
N TYR A 444 -8.93 20.17 5.88
CA TYR A 444 -8.60 21.23 4.93
C TYR A 444 -7.55 20.73 3.96
N THR A 445 -7.71 21.07 2.67
CA THR A 445 -6.72 20.86 1.62
C THR A 445 -6.64 22.12 0.77
N ASP A 446 -5.42 22.56 0.50
CA ASP A 446 -5.12 23.57 -0.52
C ASP A 446 -4.05 23.00 -1.45
N LYS A 447 -4.37 22.93 -2.73
CA LYS A 447 -3.52 22.34 -3.73
C LYS A 447 -3.47 23.19 -4.97
N GLU A 448 -2.26 23.50 -5.43
CA GLU A 448 -2.01 24.19 -6.67
C GLU A 448 -1.06 23.39 -7.58
N TYR A 449 -1.39 23.33 -8.84
CA TYR A 449 -0.62 22.61 -9.84
C TYR A 449 -0.46 23.49 -11.09
N PHE A 450 0.75 23.53 -11.61
CA PHE A 450 1.12 24.26 -12.83
C PHE A 450 1.92 23.33 -13.74
N ALA A 451 1.66 23.36 -15.04
CA ALA A 451 2.41 22.57 -16.01
C ALA A 451 2.62 23.31 -17.31
N ASP A 452 3.79 23.13 -17.90
CA ASP A 452 4.14 23.63 -19.22
C ASP A 452 4.45 22.47 -20.16
N PHE A 453 3.77 22.43 -21.30
CA PHE A 453 3.98 21.48 -22.39
C PHE A 453 3.77 22.14 -23.76
N TYR A 454 3.76 23.47 -23.81
CA TYR A 454 3.44 24.24 -25.02
C TYR A 454 4.67 24.52 -25.86
N GLN A 455 5.85 24.67 -25.28
CA GLN A 455 7.07 24.84 -26.05
C GLN A 455 7.48 23.51 -26.68
N GLY A 456 7.74 23.50 -27.97
CA GLY A 456 8.18 22.29 -28.64
C GLY A 456 8.08 22.36 -30.15
N GLY A 457 8.36 21.25 -30.78
CA GLY A 457 8.27 21.15 -32.25
C GLY A 457 8.54 19.73 -32.76
N ALA A 458 8.29 19.54 -34.05
CA ALA A 458 8.66 18.32 -34.75
C ALA A 458 10.19 18.18 -34.80
N VAL A 459 10.70 16.98 -34.54
CA VAL A 459 12.12 16.63 -34.66
C VAL A 459 12.43 15.85 -35.94
N ASP A 460 11.40 15.35 -36.59
CA ASP A 460 11.48 14.70 -37.91
C ASP A 460 10.72 15.52 -38.94
N THR A 461 11.08 15.32 -40.22
CA THR A 461 10.42 15.94 -41.34
C THR A 461 9.89 14.90 -42.32
N PRO A 462 8.93 15.22 -43.20
CA PRO A 462 8.47 14.28 -44.23
C PRO A 462 9.56 13.77 -45.17
N THR A 463 10.65 14.54 -45.36
CA THR A 463 11.82 14.16 -46.17
C THR A 463 12.90 13.43 -45.37
N ASN A 464 12.84 13.48 -44.02
CA ASN A 464 13.73 12.75 -43.12
C ASN A 464 12.93 12.21 -41.92
N PRO A 465 12.02 11.25 -42.16
CA PRO A 465 11.21 10.66 -41.08
C PRO A 465 12.03 9.72 -40.20
N PHE A 466 11.53 9.43 -39.02
CA PHE A 466 12.01 8.32 -38.20
C PHE A 466 11.29 7.03 -38.62
N ASN A 467 12.02 6.07 -39.22
CA ASN A 467 11.38 4.82 -39.61
C ASN A 467 11.47 3.78 -38.48
N ILE A 468 10.33 3.32 -37.95
CA ILE A 468 10.26 2.39 -36.84
C ILE A 468 10.79 0.99 -37.16
N TYR A 469 10.86 0.58 -38.43
CA TYR A 469 11.39 -0.71 -38.84
C TYR A 469 12.89 -0.67 -39.18
N ASN A 470 13.42 0.52 -39.47
CA ASN A 470 14.85 0.74 -39.69
C ASN A 470 15.29 2.04 -38.97
N PRO A 471 15.27 2.06 -37.62
CA PRO A 471 15.50 3.27 -36.85
C PRO A 471 16.97 3.72 -36.95
N THR A 472 17.17 5.00 -37.24
CA THR A 472 18.47 5.69 -37.11
C THR A 472 18.42 6.59 -35.90
N TYR A 473 19.44 6.51 -35.05
CA TYR A 473 19.55 7.24 -33.81
C TYR A 473 20.76 8.17 -33.82
N GLY A 474 20.67 9.27 -33.05
CA GLY A 474 21.79 10.17 -32.78
C GLY A 474 21.93 11.33 -33.80
N ASP A 475 21.05 11.45 -34.77
CA ASP A 475 21.09 12.47 -35.82
C ASP A 475 20.04 13.59 -35.67
N ARG A 476 19.24 13.57 -34.63
CA ARG A 476 18.18 14.54 -34.39
C ARG A 476 18.60 15.64 -33.42
N ILE A 477 18.21 16.87 -33.75
CA ILE A 477 18.36 18.03 -32.87
C ILE A 477 17.06 18.25 -32.14
N PHE A 478 17.12 18.26 -30.82
CA PHE A 478 15.96 18.52 -29.98
C PHE A 478 15.79 20.03 -29.72
N PRO A 479 14.57 20.53 -29.56
CA PRO A 479 14.32 21.92 -29.22
C PRO A 479 14.92 22.29 -27.86
N VAL A 480 15.46 23.48 -27.77
CA VAL A 480 15.87 24.10 -26.51
C VAL A 480 14.69 24.89 -25.96
N PHE A 481 14.34 24.64 -24.70
CA PHE A 481 13.18 25.26 -24.07
C PHE A 481 13.59 26.51 -23.28
N ASP A 482 12.82 27.58 -23.44
CA ASP A 482 12.99 28.79 -22.64
C ASP A 482 12.37 28.64 -21.28
N ARG A 483 13.20 28.65 -20.22
CA ARG A 483 12.85 28.58 -18.82
C ARG A 483 13.22 29.85 -18.06
N SER A 484 13.49 30.95 -18.75
CA SER A 484 13.85 32.24 -18.15
C SER A 484 12.73 32.81 -17.25
N THR A 485 11.48 32.58 -17.63
CA THR A 485 10.32 32.95 -16.82
C THR A 485 9.95 31.79 -15.88
N PRO A 486 9.67 32.05 -14.58
CA PRO A 486 9.21 31.03 -13.65
C PRO A 486 7.99 30.26 -14.18
N LEU A 487 7.90 28.96 -13.89
CA LEU A 487 6.83 28.11 -14.39
C LEU A 487 5.43 28.65 -14.11
N LYS A 488 5.20 29.16 -12.92
CA LYS A 488 3.90 29.71 -12.49
C LYS A 488 3.44 30.90 -13.35
N ASP A 489 4.39 31.69 -13.83
CA ASP A 489 4.12 32.90 -14.60
C ASP A 489 3.96 32.61 -16.10
N ARG A 490 4.65 31.58 -16.65
CA ARG A 490 4.57 31.22 -18.05
C ARG A 490 3.42 30.27 -18.40
N THR A 491 2.70 29.72 -17.41
CA THR A 491 1.61 28.74 -17.62
C THR A 491 0.26 29.18 -17.06
N PRO A 492 -0.22 30.42 -17.32
CA PRO A 492 -1.49 30.87 -16.75
C PRO A 492 -2.71 30.07 -17.25
N SER A 493 -2.62 29.47 -18.43
CA SER A 493 -3.70 28.72 -19.08
C SER A 493 -3.75 27.23 -18.68
N TYR A 494 -2.70 26.68 -18.06
CA TYR A 494 -2.69 25.31 -17.58
C TYR A 494 -2.24 25.26 -16.11
N SER A 495 -3.03 25.90 -15.29
CA SER A 495 -2.95 25.79 -13.84
C SER A 495 -4.28 25.32 -13.32
N TYR A 496 -4.27 24.36 -12.42
CA TYR A 496 -5.45 24.03 -11.66
C TYR A 496 -5.11 24.01 -10.17
N GLY A 497 -6.11 24.18 -9.36
CA GLY A 497 -5.97 24.11 -7.93
C GLY A 497 -7.30 23.69 -7.34
N THR A 498 -7.26 23.23 -6.12
CA THR A 498 -8.47 22.81 -5.42
C THR A 498 -8.34 23.10 -3.94
N LYS A 499 -9.29 23.87 -3.41
CA LYS A 499 -9.49 24.03 -1.97
C LYS A 499 -10.62 23.15 -1.51
N ILE A 500 -10.36 22.34 -0.49
CA ILE A 500 -11.37 21.45 0.10
C ILE A 500 -11.49 21.75 1.58
N ASN A 501 -12.72 21.98 2.02
CA ASN A 501 -13.09 22.06 3.43
C ASN A 501 -14.13 21.00 3.71
N SER A 502 -13.96 20.22 4.75
CA SER A 502 -14.91 19.17 5.10
C SER A 502 -15.09 19.02 6.58
N ILE A 503 -16.33 18.78 7.00
CA ILE A 503 -16.65 18.28 8.33
C ILE A 503 -17.28 16.91 8.22
N TYR A 504 -16.98 16.03 9.17
CA TYR A 504 -17.48 14.66 9.14
C TYR A 504 -17.69 14.11 10.54
N ALA A 505 -18.59 13.14 10.63
CA ALA A 505 -18.83 12.37 11.84
C ALA A 505 -19.16 10.92 11.50
N GLN A 506 -18.79 10.03 12.42
CA GLN A 506 -19.11 8.59 12.36
C GLN A 506 -19.44 8.09 13.76
N ASP A 507 -20.40 7.16 13.84
CA ASP A 507 -20.63 6.32 15.00
C ASP A 507 -20.65 4.84 14.55
N GLU A 508 -19.82 4.02 15.16
CA GLU A 508 -19.91 2.56 15.09
C GLU A 508 -20.61 2.07 16.35
N ILE A 509 -21.86 1.62 16.18
CA ILE A 509 -22.77 1.21 17.24
C ILE A 509 -22.72 -0.31 17.37
N GLY A 510 -22.23 -0.81 18.49
CA GLY A 510 -22.08 -2.24 18.77
C GLY A 510 -23.21 -2.78 19.65
N PHE A 511 -23.84 -3.86 19.18
CA PHE A 511 -24.91 -4.58 19.86
C PHE A 511 -24.47 -6.00 20.23
N LEU A 512 -25.16 -6.63 21.19
CA LEU A 512 -24.93 -8.01 21.59
C LEU A 512 -23.46 -8.30 21.90
N GLU A 513 -22.88 -7.55 22.83
CA GLU A 513 -21.44 -7.63 23.16
C GLU A 513 -20.55 -7.38 21.95
N ASN A 514 -20.93 -6.42 21.13
CA ASN A 514 -20.23 -6.03 19.89
C ASN A 514 -20.19 -7.12 18.80
N LYS A 515 -21.10 -8.10 18.83
CA LYS A 515 -21.23 -9.10 17.73
C LYS A 515 -21.87 -8.55 16.49
N ILE A 516 -22.75 -7.55 16.64
CA ILE A 516 -23.38 -6.81 15.52
C ILE A 516 -22.93 -5.36 15.63
N ARG A 517 -22.46 -4.78 14.53
CA ARG A 517 -21.96 -3.42 14.47
C ARG A 517 -22.63 -2.68 13.31
N LEU A 518 -23.29 -1.56 13.64
CA LEU A 518 -23.86 -0.63 12.68
C LEU A 518 -22.98 0.61 12.59
N THR A 519 -22.41 0.87 11.44
CA THR A 519 -21.64 2.09 11.18
C THR A 519 -22.53 3.09 10.46
N LEU A 520 -22.70 4.27 11.07
CA LEU A 520 -23.37 5.43 10.46
C LEU A 520 -22.35 6.54 10.34
N ALA A 521 -22.15 7.05 9.13
CA ALA A 521 -21.21 8.13 8.90
C ALA A 521 -21.73 9.10 7.85
N GLY A 522 -21.28 10.34 7.93
CA GLY A 522 -21.57 11.37 6.94
C GLY A 522 -20.46 12.41 6.89
N ARG A 523 -20.25 12.94 5.70
CA ARG A 523 -19.29 13.99 5.44
C ARG A 523 -19.93 15.07 4.59
N TYR A 524 -19.81 16.32 5.03
CA TYR A 524 -20.15 17.49 4.23
C TYR A 524 -18.87 18.11 3.70
N THR A 525 -18.75 18.23 2.40
CA THR A 525 -17.56 18.73 1.71
C THR A 525 -17.91 19.95 0.87
N GLN A 526 -17.08 20.98 0.96
CA GLN A 526 -17.03 22.11 0.04
C GLN A 526 -15.73 22.00 -0.77
N LEU A 527 -15.84 21.85 -2.07
CA LEU A 527 -14.74 21.75 -3.01
C LEU A 527 -14.78 22.94 -3.96
N THR A 528 -13.76 23.78 -3.94
CA THR A 528 -13.62 24.98 -4.78
C THR A 528 -12.43 24.78 -5.71
N PRO A 529 -12.64 24.46 -7.00
CA PRO A 529 -11.59 24.51 -7.99
C PRO A 529 -11.05 25.95 -8.15
N LYS A 530 -9.78 26.09 -8.53
CA LYS A 530 -9.16 27.39 -8.76
C LYS A 530 -9.87 28.11 -9.91
N GLY A 531 -10.37 29.34 -9.61
CA GLY A 531 -11.07 30.15 -10.61
C GLY A 531 -12.48 29.66 -10.96
N ASP A 532 -13.07 28.79 -10.15
CA ASP A 532 -14.32 28.13 -10.44
C ASP A 532 -15.33 28.12 -9.29
N ILE A 533 -16.53 27.59 -9.54
CA ILE A 533 -17.66 27.57 -8.62
C ILE A 533 -17.48 26.45 -7.58
N THR A 534 -17.79 26.77 -6.34
CA THR A 534 -17.75 25.81 -5.23
C THR A 534 -18.84 24.75 -5.36
N THR A 535 -18.43 23.50 -5.44
CA THR A 535 -19.31 22.33 -5.30
C THR A 535 -19.48 21.98 -3.82
N LYS A 536 -20.72 21.75 -3.39
CA LYS A 536 -21.06 21.34 -2.02
C LYS A 536 -21.79 20.00 -2.07
N LYS A 537 -21.33 19.03 -1.27
CA LYS A 537 -21.94 17.69 -1.26
C LYS A 537 -21.92 17.08 0.12
N PHE A 538 -23.01 16.41 0.47
CA PHE A 538 -23.07 15.50 1.62
C PHE A 538 -22.97 14.06 1.09
N THR A 539 -22.05 13.28 1.66
CA THR A 539 -21.83 11.87 1.32
C THR A 539 -22.11 11.01 2.55
N PRO A 540 -23.24 10.27 2.56
CA PRO A 540 -23.56 9.32 3.62
C PRO A 540 -22.84 8.00 3.44
N ARG A 541 -22.61 7.29 4.57
CA ARG A 541 -22.11 5.93 4.62
C ARG A 541 -22.90 5.15 5.67
N ILE A 542 -23.37 3.95 5.30
CA ILE A 542 -24.06 3.02 6.19
C ILE A 542 -23.42 1.65 6.03
N GLY A 543 -22.92 1.09 7.11
CA GLY A 543 -22.29 -0.22 7.14
C GLY A 543 -22.89 -1.09 8.24
N LEU A 544 -23.13 -2.35 7.95
CA LEU A 544 -23.53 -3.35 8.93
C LEU A 544 -22.54 -4.51 8.89
N SER A 545 -22.03 -4.92 10.04
CA SER A 545 -21.24 -6.15 10.14
C SER A 545 -21.69 -6.99 11.32
N ALA A 546 -21.67 -8.32 11.14
CA ALA A 546 -22.10 -9.28 12.16
C ALA A 546 -21.14 -10.47 12.20
N ASP A 547 -20.67 -10.80 13.40
CA ASP A 547 -19.90 -12.02 13.65
C ASP A 547 -20.85 -13.22 13.67
N ILE A 548 -20.94 -13.95 12.53
CA ILE A 548 -21.76 -15.16 12.39
C ILE A 548 -21.17 -16.28 13.26
N THR A 549 -19.86 -16.36 13.28
CA THR A 549 -19.08 -17.19 14.22
C THR A 549 -17.85 -16.38 14.68
N PRO A 550 -17.11 -16.81 15.70
CA PRO A 550 -15.85 -16.15 16.08
C PRO A 550 -14.85 -16.03 14.92
N GLN A 551 -14.94 -16.88 13.92
CA GLN A 551 -14.05 -16.91 12.76
C GLN A 551 -14.60 -16.16 11.54
N ILE A 552 -15.92 -16.01 11.41
CA ILE A 552 -16.59 -15.50 10.21
C ILE A 552 -17.39 -14.25 10.54
N THR A 553 -17.15 -13.16 9.84
CA THR A 553 -17.93 -11.93 9.87
C THR A 553 -18.58 -11.70 8.50
N ALA A 554 -19.88 -11.50 8.47
CA ALA A 554 -20.62 -11.03 7.29
C ALA A 554 -20.78 -9.51 7.37
N TYR A 555 -20.83 -8.84 6.22
CA TYR A 555 -21.07 -7.39 6.18
C TYR A 555 -21.87 -6.96 4.94
N GLY A 556 -22.49 -5.78 5.07
CA GLY A 556 -23.09 -5.02 3.98
C GLY A 556 -22.68 -3.55 4.10
N LEU A 557 -22.50 -2.89 2.96
CA LEU A 557 -22.08 -1.48 2.87
C LEU A 557 -22.88 -0.74 1.82
N TYR A 558 -23.33 0.45 2.17
CA TYR A 558 -23.72 1.54 1.28
C TYR A 558 -22.79 2.71 1.51
N ASP A 559 -22.18 3.23 0.44
CA ASP A 559 -21.27 4.38 0.52
C ASP A 559 -21.36 5.23 -0.74
N GLN A 560 -20.99 6.50 -0.63
CA GLN A 560 -21.01 7.45 -1.73
C GLN A 560 -19.68 8.20 -1.84
N SER A 561 -19.36 8.63 -3.07
CA SER A 561 -18.32 9.61 -3.38
C SER A 561 -18.80 10.57 -4.45
N PHE A 562 -18.07 11.66 -4.65
CA PHE A 562 -18.34 12.60 -5.72
C PHE A 562 -17.04 13.20 -6.28
N LEU A 563 -17.15 13.77 -7.49
CA LEU A 563 -16.14 14.61 -8.12
C LEU A 563 -16.81 15.90 -8.59
N ALA A 564 -16.09 17.01 -8.59
CA ALA A 564 -16.54 18.20 -9.30
C ALA A 564 -16.67 17.87 -10.81
N ASN A 565 -17.60 18.52 -11.48
CA ASN A 565 -17.82 18.42 -12.90
C ASN A 565 -17.64 19.81 -13.53
N ASP A 566 -16.50 20.01 -14.17
CA ASP A 566 -16.09 21.31 -14.75
C ASP A 566 -16.57 21.46 -16.20
N ALA A 567 -17.19 20.40 -16.75
CA ALA A 567 -17.73 20.42 -18.10
C ALA A 567 -18.90 21.41 -18.22
N ILE A 568 -19.03 22.02 -19.38
CA ILE A 568 -20.13 22.91 -19.75
C ILE A 568 -20.84 22.40 -20.99
N ASP A 569 -22.15 22.64 -21.07
CA ASP A 569 -22.94 22.39 -22.27
C ASP A 569 -22.80 23.53 -23.30
N ASN A 570 -23.40 23.37 -24.47
CA ASN A 570 -23.38 24.36 -25.56
C ASN A 570 -24.17 25.65 -25.23
N THR A 571 -24.85 25.71 -24.09
CA THR A 571 -25.51 26.92 -23.56
C THR A 571 -24.70 27.61 -22.46
N GLY A 572 -23.53 27.02 -22.09
CA GLY A 572 -22.65 27.53 -21.05
C GLY A 572 -23.05 27.09 -19.63
N ASN A 573 -24.03 26.19 -19.47
CA ASN A 573 -24.42 25.66 -18.18
C ASN A 573 -23.47 24.53 -17.76
N ARG A 574 -23.23 24.44 -16.44
CA ARG A 574 -22.48 23.33 -15.84
C ARG A 574 -23.35 22.13 -15.58
N PHE A 575 -22.74 20.96 -15.63
CA PHE A 575 -23.38 19.74 -15.20
C PHE A 575 -23.30 19.56 -13.68
N ASP A 576 -24.24 18.76 -13.16
CA ASP A 576 -24.20 18.33 -11.76
C ASP A 576 -22.91 17.58 -11.45
N PRO A 577 -22.45 17.56 -10.20
CA PRO A 577 -21.28 16.78 -9.79
C PRO A 577 -21.43 15.31 -10.21
N ILE A 578 -20.30 14.71 -10.61
CA ILE A 578 -20.23 13.29 -10.85
C ILE A 578 -20.38 12.57 -9.50
N GLU A 579 -21.30 11.62 -9.41
CA GLU A 579 -21.60 10.87 -8.19
C GLU A 579 -21.30 9.40 -8.37
N GLY A 580 -20.67 8.81 -7.36
CA GLY A 580 -20.43 7.37 -7.28
C GLY A 580 -21.15 6.79 -6.07
N THR A 581 -21.90 5.70 -6.28
CA THR A 581 -22.61 4.96 -5.22
C THR A 581 -22.24 3.49 -5.27
N ILE A 582 -22.01 2.87 -4.12
CA ILE A 582 -21.79 1.43 -4.02
C ILE A 582 -22.80 0.75 -3.12
N TYR A 583 -23.17 -0.47 -3.52
CA TYR A 583 -23.72 -1.51 -2.66
C TYR A 583 -22.74 -2.67 -2.66
N GLU A 584 -22.26 -3.05 -1.48
CA GLU A 584 -21.30 -4.15 -1.32
C GLU A 584 -21.78 -5.08 -0.21
N ALA A 585 -21.62 -6.38 -0.42
CA ALA A 585 -21.80 -7.39 0.62
C ALA A 585 -20.63 -8.37 0.59
N GLY A 586 -20.25 -8.90 1.76
CA GLY A 586 -19.13 -9.83 1.81
C GLY A 586 -19.02 -10.62 3.10
N LEU A 587 -18.10 -11.57 3.03
CA LEU A 587 -17.69 -12.43 4.15
C LEU A 587 -16.20 -12.25 4.38
N LYS A 588 -15.80 -12.14 5.64
CA LYS A 588 -14.41 -12.12 6.06
C LYS A 588 -14.15 -13.22 7.08
N THR A 589 -13.04 -13.89 6.94
CA THR A 589 -12.73 -15.03 7.78
C THR A 589 -11.34 -14.92 8.38
N ASN A 590 -11.19 -15.52 9.57
CA ASN A 590 -9.93 -15.68 10.26
C ASN A 590 -9.92 -17.07 10.88
N TRP A 591 -9.28 -18.03 10.22
CA TRP A 591 -9.19 -19.41 10.68
C TRP A 591 -7.82 -19.76 11.23
N LEU A 592 -7.77 -20.85 12.02
CA LEU A 592 -6.56 -21.39 12.61
C LEU A 592 -5.76 -20.32 13.40
N ASN A 593 -6.46 -19.54 14.23
CA ASN A 593 -5.87 -18.47 15.04
C ASN A 593 -5.10 -17.41 14.22
N GLY A 594 -5.65 -16.99 13.08
CA GLY A 594 -5.07 -15.96 12.22
C GLY A 594 -4.10 -16.48 11.17
N LYS A 595 -3.86 -17.78 11.09
CA LYS A 595 -3.01 -18.35 10.03
C LYS A 595 -3.62 -18.20 8.64
N ILE A 596 -4.95 -18.23 8.51
CA ILE A 596 -5.66 -18.05 7.25
C ILE A 596 -6.63 -16.89 7.40
N ASN A 597 -6.39 -15.84 6.64
CA ASN A 597 -7.29 -14.70 6.49
C ASN A 597 -7.79 -14.66 5.06
N ALA A 598 -9.11 -14.65 4.88
CA ALA A 598 -9.71 -14.56 3.57
C ALA A 598 -10.91 -13.61 3.58
N SER A 599 -11.19 -13.01 2.44
CA SER A 599 -12.38 -12.22 2.19
C SER A 599 -12.98 -12.55 0.84
N LEU A 600 -14.30 -12.57 0.80
CA LEU A 600 -15.11 -12.68 -0.41
C LEU A 600 -16.07 -11.50 -0.40
N SER A 601 -16.14 -10.73 -1.48
CA SER A 601 -17.07 -9.62 -1.62
C SER A 601 -17.70 -9.60 -3.00
N ALA A 602 -18.95 -9.13 -3.06
CA ALA A 602 -19.65 -8.80 -4.29
C ALA A 602 -20.13 -7.36 -4.21
N TYR A 603 -20.07 -6.64 -5.34
CA TYR A 603 -20.37 -5.22 -5.39
C TYR A 603 -21.11 -4.81 -6.66
N ILE A 604 -21.85 -3.71 -6.55
CA ILE A 604 -22.39 -2.92 -7.67
C ILE A 604 -22.04 -1.47 -7.38
N ILE A 605 -21.37 -0.82 -8.34
CA ILE A 605 -21.04 0.61 -8.30
C ILE A 605 -21.73 1.28 -9.48
N ASN A 606 -22.46 2.36 -9.19
CA ASN A 606 -23.04 3.25 -10.19
C ASN A 606 -22.32 4.59 -10.15
N LYS A 607 -21.85 5.05 -11.31
CA LYS A 607 -21.26 6.37 -11.50
C LYS A 607 -22.15 7.18 -12.43
N ASN A 608 -22.74 8.25 -11.90
CA ASN A 608 -23.72 9.11 -12.57
C ASN A 608 -23.15 10.44 -13.00
N ASN A 609 -23.88 11.17 -13.85
CA ASN A 609 -23.54 12.50 -14.35
C ASN A 609 -22.18 12.56 -15.08
N ILE A 610 -21.80 11.46 -15.72
CA ILE A 610 -20.57 11.38 -16.50
C ILE A 610 -20.78 12.18 -17.77
N THR A 611 -19.84 13.04 -18.12
CA THR A 611 -19.83 13.84 -19.34
C THR A 611 -18.87 13.27 -20.39
N THR A 612 -19.13 13.58 -21.65
CA THR A 612 -18.25 13.31 -22.79
C THR A 612 -18.27 14.53 -23.72
N SER A 613 -17.24 14.70 -24.55
CA SER A 613 -17.23 15.79 -25.54
C SER A 613 -18.47 15.70 -26.44
N ASP A 614 -19.06 16.82 -26.74
CA ASP A 614 -20.16 16.93 -27.69
C ASP A 614 -19.64 16.57 -29.10
N PRO A 615 -20.15 15.50 -29.74
CA PRO A 615 -19.69 15.10 -31.07
C PRO A 615 -20.07 16.09 -32.15
N THR A 616 -20.98 17.01 -31.89
CA THR A 616 -21.39 18.07 -32.80
C THR A 616 -20.56 19.34 -32.70
N ASP A 617 -19.73 19.45 -31.66
CA ASP A 617 -18.82 20.57 -31.43
C ASP A 617 -17.42 20.27 -32.00
N PRO A 618 -17.03 20.85 -33.17
CA PRO A 618 -15.71 20.63 -33.73
C PRO A 618 -14.58 21.25 -32.89
N THR A 619 -14.92 22.22 -32.01
CA THR A 619 -13.93 22.90 -31.15
C THR A 619 -13.64 22.08 -29.86
N ARG A 620 -14.46 21.09 -29.55
CA ARG A 620 -14.40 20.25 -28.34
C ARG A 620 -14.46 21.06 -27.02
N GLN A 621 -15.08 22.21 -27.05
CA GLN A 621 -15.25 23.07 -25.85
C GLN A 621 -16.46 22.65 -25.03
N PHE A 622 -17.48 22.07 -25.68
CA PHE A 622 -18.70 21.66 -25.02
C PHE A 622 -18.77 20.17 -24.78
N SER A 623 -19.56 19.80 -23.80
CA SER A 623 -19.79 18.43 -23.38
C SER A 623 -21.28 18.11 -23.34
N ILE A 624 -21.59 16.82 -23.40
CA ILE A 624 -22.92 16.27 -23.20
C ILE A 624 -22.86 15.20 -22.12
N LEU A 625 -23.99 14.89 -21.50
CA LEU A 625 -24.11 13.78 -20.56
C LEU A 625 -23.92 12.44 -21.31
N LEU A 626 -22.87 11.69 -20.95
CA LEU A 626 -22.75 10.29 -21.35
C LEU A 626 -23.84 9.44 -20.66
N GLY A 627 -24.10 9.74 -19.38
CA GLY A 627 -25.11 9.06 -18.58
C GLY A 627 -24.55 8.37 -17.33
N GLU A 628 -24.91 7.08 -17.16
CA GLU A 628 -24.51 6.25 -16.02
C GLU A 628 -23.59 5.12 -16.46
N VAL A 629 -22.51 4.89 -15.72
CA VAL A 629 -21.64 3.71 -15.84
C VAL A 629 -21.85 2.81 -14.62
N GLU A 630 -22.16 1.54 -14.89
CA GLU A 630 -22.24 0.47 -13.88
C GLU A 630 -20.97 -0.35 -13.90
N SER A 631 -20.38 -0.59 -12.72
CA SER A 631 -19.33 -1.58 -12.48
C SER A 631 -19.84 -2.59 -11.47
N LYS A 632 -19.81 -3.88 -11.81
CA LYS A 632 -20.20 -4.95 -10.90
C LYS A 632 -19.24 -6.12 -10.97
N GLY A 633 -19.14 -6.82 -9.86
CA GLY A 633 -18.25 -7.97 -9.82
C GLY A 633 -18.17 -8.63 -8.46
N PHE A 634 -17.26 -9.59 -8.38
CA PHE A 634 -16.91 -10.21 -7.11
C PHE A 634 -15.40 -10.37 -6.99
N GLU A 635 -14.92 -10.40 -5.76
CA GLU A 635 -13.50 -10.43 -5.42
C GLU A 635 -13.26 -11.43 -4.30
N PHE A 636 -12.15 -12.14 -4.41
CA PHE A 636 -11.64 -13.05 -3.40
C PHE A 636 -10.18 -12.69 -3.10
N ASP A 637 -9.84 -12.52 -1.82
CA ASP A 637 -8.48 -12.33 -1.35
C ASP A 637 -8.19 -13.30 -0.21
N MET A 638 -7.01 -13.95 -0.22
CA MET A 638 -6.56 -14.85 0.82
C MET A 638 -5.08 -14.65 1.11
N GLN A 639 -4.76 -14.56 2.38
CA GLN A 639 -3.41 -14.57 2.93
C GLN A 639 -3.32 -15.70 3.95
N ALA A 640 -2.45 -16.66 3.72
CA ALA A 640 -2.37 -17.87 4.53
C ALA A 640 -0.92 -18.19 4.93
N HIS A 641 -0.73 -18.58 6.18
CA HIS A 641 0.44 -19.23 6.71
C HIS A 641 0.07 -20.68 7.03
N ILE A 642 0.11 -21.52 6.00
CA ILE A 642 -0.48 -22.88 6.04
C ILE A 642 0.27 -23.78 7.02
N THR A 643 1.59 -23.78 6.91
CA THR A 643 2.50 -24.45 7.85
C THR A 643 3.54 -23.46 8.35
N SER A 644 4.42 -23.87 9.26
CA SER A 644 5.55 -23.03 9.69
C SER A 644 6.50 -22.64 8.55
N GLU A 645 6.44 -23.36 7.45
CA GLU A 645 7.31 -23.21 6.29
C GLU A 645 6.64 -22.52 5.10
N LEU A 646 5.29 -22.55 5.01
CA LEU A 646 4.55 -22.19 3.79
C LEU A 646 3.65 -20.99 3.97
N ASP A 647 4.00 -19.90 3.31
CA ASP A 647 3.17 -18.70 3.13
C ASP A 647 2.52 -18.71 1.73
N LEU A 648 1.26 -18.34 1.67
CA LEU A 648 0.48 -18.27 0.43
C LEU A 648 -0.33 -16.97 0.40
N LEU A 649 -0.27 -16.28 -0.72
CA LEU A 649 -1.17 -15.19 -1.10
C LEU A 649 -1.88 -15.61 -2.39
N LEU A 650 -3.20 -15.49 -2.41
CA LEU A 650 -4.02 -15.78 -3.59
C LEU A 650 -5.14 -14.79 -3.68
N ASN A 651 -5.39 -14.25 -4.87
CA ASN A 651 -6.53 -13.38 -5.10
C ASN A 651 -7.14 -13.59 -6.49
N TYR A 652 -8.41 -13.24 -6.59
CA TYR A 652 -9.16 -13.28 -7.83
C TYR A 652 -10.20 -12.16 -7.85
N ALA A 653 -10.40 -11.56 -9.00
CA ALA A 653 -11.49 -10.62 -9.25
C ALA A 653 -12.15 -10.90 -10.61
N ASN A 654 -13.47 -10.77 -10.63
CA ASN A 654 -14.27 -10.62 -11.84
C ASN A 654 -14.87 -9.23 -11.83
N THR A 655 -14.72 -8.47 -12.92
CA THR A 655 -15.19 -7.09 -13.04
C THR A 655 -15.83 -6.87 -14.41
N ASP A 656 -17.09 -6.43 -14.43
CA ASP A 656 -17.83 -6.02 -15.63
C ASP A 656 -18.17 -4.53 -15.53
N VAL A 657 -17.72 -3.72 -16.51
CA VAL A 657 -17.92 -2.27 -16.50
C VAL A 657 -18.51 -1.82 -17.82
N LYS A 658 -19.69 -1.21 -17.76
CA LYS A 658 -20.41 -0.79 -18.97
C LYS A 658 -21.27 0.45 -18.75
N ILE A 659 -21.62 1.12 -19.84
CA ILE A 659 -22.62 2.18 -19.85
C ILE A 659 -23.98 1.54 -19.58
N ALA A 660 -24.61 1.88 -18.45
CA ALA A 660 -25.88 1.34 -18.02
C ALA A 660 -27.05 2.19 -18.53
N LYS A 661 -26.88 3.53 -18.57
CA LYS A 661 -27.87 4.48 -19.10
C LYS A 661 -27.16 5.54 -19.92
N SER A 662 -27.75 5.93 -21.05
CA SER A 662 -27.26 7.00 -21.89
C SER A 662 -28.37 7.52 -22.82
N ASN A 663 -28.32 8.82 -23.10
CA ASN A 663 -29.12 9.45 -24.16
C ASN A 663 -28.42 9.36 -25.54
N ILE A 664 -27.17 8.89 -25.57
CA ILE A 664 -26.41 8.70 -26.82
C ILE A 664 -26.85 7.38 -27.45
N SER A 665 -27.26 7.43 -28.71
CA SER A 665 -27.69 6.24 -29.44
C SER A 665 -26.62 5.16 -29.46
N ASN A 666 -27.02 3.91 -29.20
CA ASN A 666 -26.16 2.72 -29.15
C ASN A 666 -25.03 2.72 -28.09
N ALA A 667 -25.07 3.64 -27.12
CA ALA A 667 -24.07 3.68 -26.06
C ALA A 667 -24.34 2.65 -24.93
N VAL A 668 -25.60 2.38 -24.61
CA VAL A 668 -25.98 1.45 -23.54
C VAL A 668 -25.47 0.03 -23.83
N GLY A 669 -24.92 -0.61 -22.80
CA GLY A 669 -24.29 -1.93 -22.91
C GLY A 669 -22.83 -1.89 -23.39
N THR A 670 -22.36 -0.75 -23.86
CA THR A 670 -20.97 -0.61 -24.29
C THR A 670 -20.00 -0.75 -23.11
N ARG A 671 -19.04 -1.65 -23.24
CA ARG A 671 -17.99 -1.87 -22.26
C ARG A 671 -17.08 -0.64 -22.13
N ILE A 672 -16.75 -0.25 -20.91
CA ILE A 672 -15.78 0.81 -20.63
C ILE A 672 -14.37 0.22 -20.56
N ALA A 673 -13.39 0.92 -21.16
CA ALA A 673 -11.98 0.53 -21.10
C ALA A 673 -11.39 0.80 -19.69
N GLY A 674 -10.18 0.29 -19.45
CA GLY A 674 -9.42 0.52 -18.22
C GLY A 674 -9.46 -0.64 -17.21
N HIS A 675 -9.93 -1.84 -17.62
CA HIS A 675 -9.94 -3.01 -16.75
C HIS A 675 -9.72 -4.31 -17.52
N ALA A 676 -9.43 -5.38 -16.79
CA ALA A 676 -9.55 -6.75 -17.28
C ALA A 676 -10.76 -7.41 -16.60
N LYS A 677 -11.50 -8.24 -17.33
CA LYS A 677 -12.68 -8.90 -16.81
C LYS A 677 -12.34 -9.89 -15.70
N HIS A 678 -11.22 -10.60 -15.86
CA HIS A 678 -10.71 -11.52 -14.85
C HIS A 678 -9.27 -11.17 -14.50
N ILE A 679 -8.98 -11.05 -13.22
CA ILE A 679 -7.63 -10.85 -12.68
C ILE A 679 -7.42 -11.88 -11.59
N THR A 680 -6.35 -12.68 -11.70
CA THR A 680 -5.92 -13.55 -10.62
C THR A 680 -4.42 -13.43 -10.42
N ASN A 681 -4.00 -13.41 -9.16
CA ASN A 681 -2.60 -13.38 -8.78
C ASN A 681 -2.37 -14.40 -7.65
N GLY A 682 -1.18 -14.95 -7.62
CA GLY A 682 -0.74 -15.83 -6.55
C GLY A 682 0.73 -15.64 -6.24
N TRP A 683 1.07 -15.81 -4.97
CA TRP A 683 2.45 -15.86 -4.48
C TRP A 683 2.57 -16.93 -3.42
N LEU A 684 3.50 -17.84 -3.62
CA LEU A 684 3.87 -18.90 -2.70
C LEU A 684 5.30 -18.67 -2.24
N ASN A 685 5.55 -18.77 -0.94
CA ASN A 685 6.89 -18.74 -0.37
C ASN A 685 7.06 -19.90 0.61
N TYR A 686 8.02 -20.77 0.34
CA TYR A 686 8.34 -21.93 1.16
C TYR A 686 9.73 -21.76 1.78
N ASN A 687 9.81 -21.84 3.10
CA ASN A 687 11.05 -21.81 3.86
C ASN A 687 11.37 -23.24 4.34
N PHE A 688 12.53 -23.78 4.03
CA PHE A 688 12.89 -25.12 4.47
C PHE A 688 12.98 -25.21 6.00
N ASN A 689 12.52 -26.34 6.54
CA ASN A 689 12.45 -26.58 7.98
C ASN A 689 13.82 -26.40 8.65
N GLN A 690 13.81 -25.84 9.87
CA GLN A 690 15.01 -25.55 10.66
C GLN A 690 15.82 -26.82 11.02
N ASN A 691 15.21 -28.00 10.94
CA ASN A 691 15.86 -29.29 11.19
C ASN A 691 16.37 -29.99 9.92
N SER A 692 16.19 -29.37 8.74
CA SER A 692 16.65 -29.93 7.46
C SER A 692 18.07 -29.48 7.13
N ALA A 693 18.73 -30.22 6.22
CA ALA A 693 20.04 -29.85 5.66
C ALA A 693 19.98 -28.50 4.88
N LEU A 694 18.77 -28.09 4.46
CA LEU A 694 18.52 -26.83 3.74
C LEU A 694 18.05 -25.70 4.69
N LYS A 695 18.37 -25.80 5.97
CA LYS A 695 18.07 -24.75 6.96
C LYS A 695 18.45 -23.36 6.46
N GLY A 696 17.50 -22.43 6.53
CA GLY A 696 17.66 -21.05 6.11
C GLY A 696 17.37 -20.81 4.63
N PHE A 697 17.37 -21.83 3.79
CA PHE A 697 16.94 -21.70 2.41
C PHE A 697 15.44 -21.61 2.27
N GLY A 698 15.00 -20.98 1.19
CA GLY A 698 13.60 -20.94 0.79
C GLY A 698 13.47 -20.68 -0.71
N ILE A 699 12.31 -21.01 -1.22
CA ILE A 699 11.94 -20.85 -2.63
C ILE A 699 10.61 -20.09 -2.70
N SER A 700 10.42 -19.31 -3.75
CA SER A 700 9.18 -18.60 -4.00
C SER A 700 8.77 -18.70 -5.46
N LEU A 701 7.45 -18.67 -5.70
CA LEU A 701 6.85 -18.69 -7.02
C LEU A 701 5.61 -17.83 -7.02
N GLY A 702 5.44 -17.00 -8.03
CA GLY A 702 4.26 -16.17 -8.19
C GLY A 702 3.81 -16.07 -9.63
N TYR A 703 2.55 -15.70 -9.79
CA TYR A 703 1.96 -15.42 -11.10
C TYR A 703 1.00 -14.26 -11.06
N GLN A 704 0.79 -13.65 -12.22
CA GLN A 704 -0.31 -12.75 -12.51
C GLN A 704 -0.95 -13.15 -13.84
N TYR A 705 -2.27 -13.29 -13.86
CA TYR A 705 -3.03 -13.61 -15.07
C TYR A 705 -4.23 -12.68 -15.22
N LEU A 706 -4.26 -11.94 -16.33
CA LEU A 706 -5.34 -11.03 -16.70
C LEU A 706 -5.96 -11.51 -18.01
N VAL A 707 -7.27 -11.71 -18.01
CA VAL A 707 -8.03 -12.23 -19.13
C VAL A 707 -9.08 -11.23 -19.56
N ASP A 708 -9.37 -11.19 -20.86
CA ASP A 708 -10.36 -10.29 -21.45
C ASP A 708 -10.05 -8.82 -21.06
N ARG A 709 -8.87 -8.36 -21.48
CA ARG A 709 -8.31 -7.04 -21.18
C ARG A 709 -8.78 -5.99 -22.19
N THR A 710 -9.00 -4.80 -21.68
CA THR A 710 -9.20 -3.60 -22.50
C THR A 710 -8.01 -2.66 -22.37
N SER A 711 -7.95 -1.66 -23.28
CA SER A 711 -6.98 -0.55 -23.17
C SER A 711 -7.05 0.11 -21.79
N TRP A 712 -5.97 0.80 -21.40
CA TRP A 712 -5.90 1.46 -20.08
C TRP A 712 -6.72 2.75 -19.97
N THR A 713 -7.12 3.35 -21.10
CA THR A 713 -7.86 4.61 -21.11
C THR A 713 -9.36 4.37 -21.06
N ILE A 714 -10.02 5.10 -20.15
CA ILE A 714 -11.47 5.16 -20.06
C ILE A 714 -11.93 6.22 -21.08
N GLY A 715 -12.28 5.80 -22.28
CA GLY A 715 -12.77 6.71 -23.33
C GLY A 715 -13.48 5.97 -24.43
N ALA A 716 -14.50 6.61 -25.00
CA ALA A 716 -15.33 5.99 -26.04
C ALA A 716 -14.54 5.71 -27.33
N ASN A 717 -13.56 6.56 -27.65
CA ASN A 717 -12.87 6.53 -28.95
C ASN A 717 -11.54 5.75 -28.94
N ASN A 718 -10.99 5.42 -27.77
CA ASN A 718 -9.67 4.79 -27.62
C ASN A 718 -9.74 3.33 -27.15
N LYS A 719 -10.85 2.64 -27.46
CA LYS A 719 -11.02 1.24 -27.06
C LYS A 719 -10.13 0.33 -27.89
N ALA A 720 -9.35 -0.49 -27.20
CA ALA A 720 -8.65 -1.61 -27.79
C ALA A 720 -8.77 -2.82 -26.89
N GLU A 721 -9.01 -3.97 -27.48
CA GLU A 721 -8.84 -5.26 -26.82
C GLU A 721 -7.35 -5.60 -26.80
N LEU A 722 -6.87 -6.02 -25.66
CA LEU A 722 -5.49 -6.46 -25.46
C LEU A 722 -5.48 -7.99 -25.28
N PRO A 723 -4.42 -8.67 -25.74
CA PRO A 723 -4.29 -10.10 -25.50
C PRO A 723 -4.20 -10.40 -24.00
N ASP A 724 -4.51 -11.63 -23.64
CA ASP A 724 -4.32 -12.11 -22.26
C ASP A 724 -2.90 -11.87 -21.79
N TYR A 725 -2.75 -11.54 -20.52
CA TYR A 725 -1.48 -11.25 -19.90
C TYR A 725 -1.18 -12.36 -18.88
N PHE A 726 -0.11 -13.09 -19.08
CA PHE A 726 0.36 -14.09 -18.11
C PHE A 726 1.83 -13.88 -17.80
N ARG A 727 2.13 -13.54 -16.54
CA ARG A 727 3.47 -13.37 -16.01
C ARG A 727 3.72 -14.36 -14.90
N MET A 728 4.91 -14.94 -14.87
CA MET A 728 5.38 -15.81 -13.81
C MET A 728 6.72 -15.28 -13.29
N ASP A 729 6.83 -15.18 -11.96
CA ASP A 729 8.02 -14.74 -11.24
C ASP A 729 8.40 -15.79 -10.21
N GLY A 730 9.68 -15.88 -9.83
CA GLY A 730 10.12 -16.79 -8.79
C GLY A 730 11.47 -16.43 -8.23
N GLY A 731 11.82 -17.05 -7.10
CA GLY A 731 13.07 -16.74 -6.45
C GLY A 731 13.56 -17.83 -5.51
N VAL A 732 14.78 -17.67 -5.10
CA VAL A 732 15.42 -18.46 -4.04
C VAL A 732 16.06 -17.52 -3.04
N HIS A 733 16.03 -17.88 -1.79
CA HIS A 733 16.69 -17.09 -0.76
C HIS A 733 17.36 -18.00 0.29
N TRP A 734 18.35 -17.42 0.95
CA TRP A 734 18.93 -17.98 2.16
C TRP A 734 18.95 -16.90 3.23
N LYS A 735 18.58 -17.25 4.46
CA LYS A 735 18.56 -16.31 5.60
C LYS A 735 18.99 -16.97 6.90
N ASN A 736 19.64 -16.18 7.73
CA ASN A 736 19.84 -16.44 9.14
C ASN A 736 19.37 -15.23 9.96
N ASN A 737 19.73 -15.13 11.24
CA ASN A 737 19.30 -14.04 12.11
C ASN A 737 19.80 -12.65 11.65
N LYS A 738 20.94 -12.58 10.95
CA LYS A 738 21.58 -11.30 10.57
C LYS A 738 21.62 -11.07 9.07
N LEU A 739 21.68 -12.11 8.28
CA LEU A 739 21.91 -12.01 6.84
C LEU A 739 20.82 -12.69 6.04
N ARG A 740 20.31 -12.01 5.03
CA ARG A 740 19.44 -12.57 3.98
C ARG A 740 20.08 -12.31 2.62
N ILE A 741 20.24 -13.37 1.83
CA ILE A 741 20.61 -13.30 0.42
C ILE A 741 19.42 -13.83 -0.37
N ALA A 742 18.97 -13.09 -1.37
CA ALA A 742 17.84 -13.49 -2.20
C ALA A 742 18.13 -13.21 -3.68
N LEU A 743 17.75 -14.15 -4.52
CA LEU A 743 17.74 -14.02 -5.97
C LEU A 743 16.28 -14.11 -6.43
N ASN A 744 15.83 -13.16 -7.22
CA ASN A 744 14.53 -13.20 -7.86
C ASN A 744 14.67 -13.09 -9.38
N ILE A 745 13.84 -13.86 -10.09
CA ILE A 745 13.74 -13.85 -11.55
C ILE A 745 12.31 -13.48 -11.90
N ASN A 746 12.15 -12.39 -12.62
CA ASN A 746 10.88 -11.88 -13.09
C ASN A 746 10.62 -12.30 -14.52
N ASN A 747 9.35 -12.50 -14.87
CA ASN A 747 8.91 -12.91 -16.20
C ASN A 747 9.71 -14.13 -16.72
N ILE A 748 9.75 -15.20 -15.91
CA ILE A 748 10.54 -16.43 -16.17
C ILE A 748 10.25 -17.00 -17.55
N LEU A 749 9.01 -16.87 -18.03
CA LEU A 749 8.59 -17.36 -19.34
C LEU A 749 9.01 -16.43 -20.51
N ASN A 750 9.69 -15.34 -20.22
CA ASN A 750 10.15 -14.33 -21.18
C ASN A 750 9.05 -13.85 -22.16
N LYS A 751 7.80 -13.74 -21.69
CA LYS A 751 6.68 -13.28 -22.51
C LYS A 751 6.86 -11.81 -22.90
N HIS A 752 6.37 -11.42 -24.07
CA HIS A 752 6.24 -10.02 -24.43
C HIS A 752 4.96 -9.47 -23.79
N LEU A 753 5.11 -8.84 -22.64
CA LEU A 753 4.03 -8.26 -21.85
C LEU A 753 3.96 -6.77 -22.10
N TYR A 754 2.75 -6.25 -22.23
CA TYR A 754 2.52 -4.82 -22.46
C TYR A 754 1.10 -4.41 -22.09
N SER A 755 0.92 -3.11 -21.89
CA SER A 755 -0.37 -2.44 -21.86
C SER A 755 -0.40 -1.35 -22.94
N GLY A 756 -1.55 -1.10 -23.53
CA GLY A 756 -1.63 -0.19 -24.66
C GLY A 756 -3.04 0.33 -24.94
N THR A 757 -3.12 1.22 -25.89
CA THR A 757 -4.36 1.77 -26.43
C THR A 757 -4.17 2.16 -27.88
N LYS A 758 -5.24 2.60 -28.53
CA LYS A 758 -5.22 3.11 -29.90
C LYS A 758 -5.94 4.45 -29.99
N ASN A 759 -5.55 5.23 -30.96
CA ASN A 759 -6.36 6.33 -31.48
C ASN A 759 -6.70 6.08 -32.96
N ASP A 760 -7.26 7.06 -33.63
CA ASP A 760 -7.69 6.92 -35.01
C ASP A 760 -6.52 6.81 -36.03
N LYS A 761 -5.27 7.08 -35.59
CA LYS A 761 -4.10 7.17 -36.44
C LYS A 761 -3.09 6.06 -36.23
N PHE A 762 -2.91 5.60 -34.98
CA PHE A 762 -1.88 4.63 -34.61
C PHE A 762 -2.22 3.89 -33.31
N LEU A 763 -1.57 2.75 -33.11
CA LEU A 763 -1.47 2.05 -31.84
C LEU A 763 -0.32 2.64 -31.02
N TYR A 764 -0.45 2.64 -29.70
CA TYR A 764 0.67 2.91 -28.80
C TYR A 764 0.57 2.07 -27.52
N TRP A 765 1.71 1.57 -27.08
CA TRP A 765 1.79 0.71 -25.92
C TRP A 765 3.08 0.92 -25.15
N GLN A 766 3.12 0.43 -23.93
CA GLN A 766 4.29 0.38 -23.08
C GLN A 766 4.64 -1.10 -22.83
N SER A 767 5.85 -1.50 -23.26
CA SER A 767 6.36 -2.84 -23.04
C SER A 767 6.92 -3.00 -21.64
N GLU A 768 6.73 -4.18 -21.04
CA GLU A 768 7.40 -4.60 -19.82
C GLU A 768 8.71 -5.33 -20.15
N PRO A 769 9.65 -5.42 -19.17
CA PRO A 769 10.87 -6.18 -19.34
C PRO A 769 10.58 -7.65 -19.69
N GLY A 770 11.40 -8.25 -20.50
CA GLY A 770 11.49 -9.70 -20.68
C GLY A 770 11.98 -10.37 -19.38
N ILE A 771 12.52 -11.59 -19.51
CA ILE A 771 13.17 -12.25 -18.37
C ILE A 771 14.27 -11.35 -17.81
N ASN A 772 14.23 -11.10 -16.50
CA ASN A 772 15.21 -10.29 -15.80
C ASN A 772 15.37 -10.80 -14.36
N GLY A 773 16.50 -10.54 -13.76
CA GLY A 773 16.79 -11.02 -12.42
C GLY A 773 17.49 -9.96 -11.57
N ARG A 774 17.40 -10.13 -10.27
CA ARG A 774 18.12 -9.32 -9.28
C ARG A 774 18.54 -10.15 -8.08
N ILE A 775 19.71 -9.85 -7.54
CA ILE A 775 20.23 -10.40 -6.30
C ILE A 775 20.24 -9.31 -5.25
N SER A 776 19.83 -9.66 -4.05
CA SER A 776 19.78 -8.74 -2.90
C SER A 776 20.49 -9.36 -1.70
N LEU A 777 21.26 -8.54 -0.99
CA LEU A 777 21.89 -8.85 0.27
C LEU A 777 21.37 -7.88 1.33
N THR A 778 20.69 -8.40 2.36
CA THR A 778 20.23 -7.60 3.51
C THR A 778 20.98 -8.03 4.76
N TYR A 779 21.63 -7.09 5.43
CA TYR A 779 22.32 -7.31 6.70
C TYR A 779 21.58 -6.57 7.81
N ASN A 780 21.15 -7.31 8.84
CA ASN A 780 20.51 -6.78 10.04
C ASN A 780 21.59 -6.61 11.13
N LEU A 781 21.68 -5.40 11.65
CA LEU A 781 22.70 -5.02 12.66
C LEU A 781 22.33 -5.54 14.06
N PHE A 782 21.03 -5.60 14.39
CA PHE A 782 20.48 -5.94 15.70
C PHE A 782 19.62 -7.20 15.67
#